data_193c5480346149f765cdd171bb987097
#
_entry.id   193c5480346149f765cdd171bb987097
#
_cell.length_a   1.000
_cell.length_b   1.000
_cell.length_c   1.000
_cell.angle_alpha   90.00
_cell.angle_beta   90.00
_cell.angle_gamma   90.00
#
_symmetry.space_group_name_H-M   'P 1'
#
loop_
_entity.id
_entity.type
_entity.pdbx_description
1 polymer ?
#
loop_
_entity_poly.entity_id
_entity_poly.type
_entity_poly.pdbx_seq_one_letter_code
_entity_poly.pdbx_strand_id
1 'polypeptide(L)'
;MLQNSNLSAEGRKIVDNYLSGFSSIMNMNKEKLVVSLYATMEDANQEVLDILKSFVINLNDSFTEAEIKVLRNECCEVIRYCHERKEPDMGFTRSRDNHPLMVPDTLLELCNTLIGVNPESDVYLPYAGAGQFAFLNPDCKYEGFEQDVESWALTEIYLHCYGVTSSIKLTGNMHDAITPNKQYDYIFSFPPFLMGLEGRKVINNLYHLATKALKDNGTMCCILPLSFCSASSGWFDLRKVLLDYHNQYSAAVISLPQMLYPFTSIETCLFLISKDNQGKILLVDASSDQFCARHDIAGDKEFELKVQSIVETITKCDERFVWGGNTSNLVGDVNLLPSRYLLKQHLPQPRKGEQLLSIAELVDVVSTERNDSSSEQYPLLGIKELSSNYLNCDICYESIPLKPKNSFRVLKDNCLLAGFIGGKFKVGRTIDLSSTNSTALRQEVIPFKLKTNIITEDYLLRSIMSDYVAAQGKMMSSGVTISRIKKQDFLDLMIIVPSIEEQERICKADTKQSLSAAETKQRKSDEDFRRDMHMKKHAIGQTIFNLSNWWKTLQRARKEGNGIVDDKAIIGRSQKVAVKDIYDNIQQVIDQLQQQINKFDRGNGLVTETISLTKFIEDYISKHRSPIFRFDYDASIHYRTGFVGGQEVRDEKGKVISWEGGEDTVFTFENAVFAPEALTIIFDNIVSNACSHGFAGREDNPDGNIIRIELTTEGTDHVITISNNGWAVREDVTEEYVFTYNKSTQNGKSHYGIGGYEVKRLMQEFDGDAEFISQPEEEFPVKYRLLFHNTGIEILNFDTEE
;
A
#
# COMPACT_ATOMS: atom_id res chain seq x y z
N MET A 1 26.41 -6.41 -31.80
CA MET A 1 26.18 -5.09 -32.43
C MET A 1 25.77 -5.32 -33.86
N LEU A 2 24.60 -4.82 -34.27
CA LEU A 2 24.22 -4.80 -35.69
C LEU A 2 25.37 -4.19 -36.49
N GLN A 3 25.69 -4.74 -37.66
CA GLN A 3 26.63 -4.08 -38.57
C GLN A 3 26.00 -2.73 -38.96
N ASN A 4 26.66 -1.63 -38.59
CA ASN A 4 26.16 -0.30 -38.90
C ASN A 4 26.03 -0.16 -40.42
N SER A 5 24.90 0.46 -40.83
CA SER A 5 24.71 0.74 -42.28
C SER A 5 25.82 1.63 -42.83
N ASN A 6 26.28 1.28 -43.99
CA ASN A 6 27.30 2.06 -44.73
C ASN A 6 26.65 3.11 -45.64
N LEU A 7 25.46 3.57 -45.32
CA LEU A 7 24.71 4.57 -46.05
C LEU A 7 25.52 5.88 -46.23
N SER A 8 25.54 6.41 -47.44
CA SER A 8 26.24 7.66 -47.75
C SER A 8 25.69 8.85 -46.96
N ALA A 9 26.48 9.91 -46.79
CA ALA A 9 26.01 11.12 -46.12
C ALA A 9 24.84 11.78 -46.86
N GLU A 10 24.78 11.65 -48.18
CA GLU A 10 23.68 12.15 -49.02
C GLU A 10 22.40 11.31 -48.76
N GLY A 11 22.50 10.00 -48.81
CA GLY A 11 21.39 9.09 -48.50
C GLY A 11 20.81 9.31 -47.11
N ARG A 12 21.67 9.44 -46.08
CA ARG A 12 21.24 9.77 -44.71
C ARG A 12 20.44 11.07 -44.66
N LYS A 13 20.94 12.13 -45.29
CA LYS A 13 20.26 13.44 -45.34
C LYS A 13 18.89 13.36 -45.99
N ILE A 14 18.73 12.61 -47.07
CA ILE A 14 17.46 12.42 -47.76
C ILE A 14 16.45 11.70 -46.84
N VAL A 15 16.88 10.59 -46.24
CA VAL A 15 16.03 9.81 -45.31
C VAL A 15 15.63 10.63 -44.08
N ASP A 16 16.58 11.32 -43.45
CA ASP A 16 16.34 12.15 -42.28
C ASP A 16 15.38 13.31 -42.57
N ASN A 17 15.53 13.96 -43.73
CA ASN A 17 14.59 15.02 -44.16
C ASN A 17 13.18 14.48 -44.34
N TYR A 18 13.01 13.32 -44.93
CA TYR A 18 11.74 12.67 -45.13
C TYR A 18 11.06 12.29 -43.79
N LEU A 19 11.82 11.68 -42.88
CA LEU A 19 11.34 11.25 -41.61
C LEU A 19 11.08 12.43 -40.65
N SER A 20 11.85 13.51 -40.72
CA SER A 20 11.66 14.70 -39.86
C SER A 20 10.42 15.55 -40.21
N GLY A 21 9.92 15.45 -41.47
CA GLY A 21 8.75 16.20 -41.92
C GLY A 21 7.41 15.81 -41.26
N PHE A 22 7.33 14.77 -40.44
CA PHE A 22 6.07 14.21 -39.97
C PHE A 22 6.16 13.83 -38.49
N SER A 23 5.87 14.74 -37.58
CA SER A 23 6.09 14.59 -36.13
C SER A 23 5.13 13.66 -35.39
N SER A 24 4.07 13.12 -35.99
CA SER A 24 3.08 12.26 -35.30
C SER A 24 2.74 10.92 -35.99
N ILE A 25 3.34 10.63 -37.19
CA ILE A 25 3.06 9.42 -38.00
C ILE A 25 4.40 8.79 -38.46
N MET A 26 5.45 8.97 -37.69
CA MET A 26 6.83 8.67 -38.14
C MET A 26 7.06 7.18 -38.47
N ASN A 27 6.56 6.25 -37.68
CA ASN A 27 6.79 4.81 -37.90
C ASN A 27 6.14 4.33 -39.20
N MET A 28 4.88 4.71 -39.43
CA MET A 28 4.19 4.30 -40.64
C MET A 28 4.87 4.82 -41.93
N ASN A 29 5.52 5.98 -41.87
CA ASN A 29 6.27 6.53 -43.03
C ASN A 29 7.62 5.84 -43.22
N LYS A 30 8.31 5.47 -42.17
CA LYS A 30 9.53 4.65 -42.21
C LYS A 30 9.27 3.33 -42.91
N GLU A 31 8.24 2.63 -42.52
CA GLU A 31 7.87 1.34 -43.09
C GLU A 31 7.40 1.48 -44.55
N LYS A 32 6.58 2.49 -44.86
CA LYS A 32 6.19 2.82 -46.23
C LYS A 32 7.39 3.04 -47.12
N LEU A 33 8.40 3.78 -46.62
CA LEU A 33 9.65 3.99 -47.36
C LEU A 33 10.40 2.68 -47.57
N VAL A 34 10.57 1.88 -46.50
CA VAL A 34 11.23 0.57 -46.55
C VAL A 34 10.59 -0.35 -47.60
N VAL A 35 9.26 -0.52 -47.49
CA VAL A 35 8.52 -1.40 -48.42
C VAL A 35 8.56 -0.89 -49.85
N SER A 36 8.44 0.43 -50.04
CA SER A 36 8.47 1.02 -51.39
C SER A 36 9.83 0.90 -52.03
N LEU A 37 10.92 1.04 -51.29
CA LEU A 37 12.27 0.82 -51.78
C LEU A 37 12.52 -0.66 -52.09
N TYR A 38 12.11 -1.56 -51.19
CA TYR A 38 12.21 -3.00 -51.40
C TYR A 38 11.49 -3.45 -52.68
N ALA A 39 10.31 -2.88 -52.96
CA ALA A 39 9.54 -3.13 -54.17
C ALA A 39 10.28 -2.74 -55.47
N THR A 40 11.37 -1.95 -55.40
CA THR A 40 12.20 -1.59 -56.56
C THR A 40 13.36 -2.55 -56.81
N MET A 41 13.59 -3.52 -55.95
CA MET A 41 14.66 -4.51 -56.09
C MET A 41 14.24 -5.61 -57.07
N GLU A 42 15.19 -6.08 -57.88
CA GLU A 42 14.92 -7.14 -58.87
C GLU A 42 14.60 -8.49 -58.24
N ASP A 43 15.16 -8.76 -57.09
CA ASP A 43 15.00 -9.99 -56.31
C ASP A 43 14.02 -9.86 -55.15
N ALA A 44 13.16 -8.85 -55.14
CA ALA A 44 12.13 -8.65 -54.12
C ALA A 44 11.16 -9.83 -54.06
N ASN A 45 10.86 -10.29 -52.83
CA ASN A 45 9.90 -11.36 -52.61
C ASN A 45 8.47 -10.87 -52.81
N GLN A 46 7.79 -11.41 -53.87
CA GLN A 46 6.46 -10.98 -54.25
C GLN A 46 5.40 -11.28 -53.19
N GLU A 47 5.51 -12.40 -52.43
CA GLU A 47 4.59 -12.75 -51.37
C GLU A 47 4.64 -11.70 -50.23
N VAL A 48 5.84 -11.24 -49.90
CA VAL A 48 6.05 -10.16 -48.91
C VAL A 48 5.41 -8.87 -49.36
N LEU A 49 5.59 -8.51 -50.64
CA LEU A 49 5.02 -7.28 -51.19
C LEU A 49 3.50 -7.33 -51.31
N ASP A 50 2.90 -8.50 -51.60
CA ASP A 50 1.46 -8.66 -51.66
C ASP A 50 0.81 -8.49 -50.25
N ILE A 51 1.49 -8.94 -49.23
CA ILE A 51 1.06 -8.74 -47.82
C ILE A 51 1.14 -7.25 -47.42
N LEU A 52 2.23 -6.57 -47.78
CA LEU A 52 2.49 -5.18 -47.41
C LEU A 52 2.01 -4.17 -48.48
N LYS A 53 1.12 -4.58 -49.36
CA LYS A 53 0.67 -3.74 -50.50
C LYS A 53 0.09 -2.39 -50.07
N SER A 54 -0.55 -2.31 -48.92
CA SER A 54 -1.09 -1.06 -48.37
C SER A 54 0.00 -0.06 -47.92
N PHE A 55 1.23 -0.55 -47.71
CA PHE A 55 2.37 0.29 -47.31
C PHE A 55 3.17 0.83 -48.51
N VAL A 56 2.94 0.35 -49.74
CA VAL A 56 3.67 0.82 -50.93
C VAL A 56 3.18 2.22 -51.28
N ILE A 57 4.12 3.18 -51.35
CA ILE A 57 3.88 4.54 -51.80
C ILE A 57 4.57 4.82 -53.15
N ASN A 58 4.07 5.76 -53.90
CA ASN A 58 4.79 6.24 -55.09
C ASN A 58 5.95 7.14 -54.66
N LEU A 59 7.18 6.68 -54.84
CA LEU A 59 8.37 7.45 -54.46
C LEU A 59 8.45 8.80 -55.13
N ASN A 60 7.90 8.94 -56.36
CA ASN A 60 7.89 10.21 -57.10
C ASN A 60 7.01 11.30 -56.44
N ASP A 61 6.07 10.90 -55.57
CA ASP A 61 5.24 11.88 -54.84
C ASP A 61 5.96 12.48 -53.63
N SER A 62 7.05 11.84 -53.16
CA SER A 62 7.75 12.21 -51.92
C SER A 62 9.21 12.64 -52.16
N PHE A 63 9.80 12.28 -53.28
CA PHE A 63 11.22 12.50 -53.58
C PHE A 63 11.42 12.98 -55.04
N THR A 64 12.47 13.78 -55.27
CA THR A 64 12.89 14.16 -56.59
C THR A 64 13.56 12.98 -57.34
N GLU A 65 13.63 13.02 -58.66
CA GLU A 65 14.29 11.99 -59.45
C GLU A 65 15.75 11.72 -59.05
N ALA A 66 16.47 12.79 -58.65
CA ALA A 66 17.85 12.68 -58.17
C ALA A 66 17.92 11.93 -56.83
N GLU A 67 17.06 12.24 -55.90
CA GLU A 67 16.97 11.57 -54.62
C GLU A 67 16.55 10.10 -54.77
N ILE A 68 15.56 9.81 -55.61
CA ILE A 68 15.16 8.44 -55.92
C ILE A 68 16.30 7.61 -56.45
N LYS A 69 17.14 8.22 -57.33
CA LYS A 69 18.31 7.52 -57.86
C LYS A 69 19.32 7.18 -56.77
N VAL A 70 19.58 8.06 -55.80
CA VAL A 70 20.46 7.79 -54.65
C VAL A 70 19.85 6.68 -53.81
N LEU A 71 18.58 6.79 -53.45
CA LEU A 71 17.89 5.83 -52.62
C LEU A 71 17.87 4.41 -53.22
N ARG A 72 17.66 4.30 -54.55
CA ARG A 72 17.68 3.01 -55.28
C ARG A 72 19.09 2.40 -55.37
N ASN A 73 20.11 3.23 -55.62
CA ASN A 73 21.49 2.76 -55.72
C ASN A 73 22.01 2.21 -54.36
N GLU A 74 21.51 2.72 -53.26
CA GLU A 74 21.87 2.33 -51.89
C GLU A 74 20.71 1.62 -51.16
N CYS A 75 19.81 0.96 -51.88
CA CYS A 75 18.55 0.48 -51.40
C CYS A 75 18.67 -0.32 -50.08
N CYS A 76 19.52 -1.36 -50.07
CA CYS A 76 19.73 -2.17 -48.86
C CYS A 76 20.30 -1.36 -47.69
N GLU A 77 21.25 -0.43 -47.96
CA GLU A 77 21.84 0.42 -46.92
C GLU A 77 20.81 1.42 -46.33
N VAL A 78 19.91 1.93 -47.17
CA VAL A 78 18.79 2.77 -46.73
C VAL A 78 17.84 1.98 -45.83
N ILE A 79 17.47 0.76 -46.22
CA ILE A 79 16.60 -0.11 -45.45
C ILE A 79 17.26 -0.48 -44.11
N ARG A 80 18.55 -0.82 -44.11
CA ARG A 80 19.32 -1.06 -42.88
C ARG A 80 19.34 0.17 -41.97
N TYR A 81 19.61 1.36 -42.54
CA TYR A 81 19.63 2.61 -41.79
C TYR A 81 18.25 2.91 -41.13
N CYS A 82 17.16 2.70 -41.86
CA CYS A 82 15.81 2.80 -41.30
C CYS A 82 15.57 1.79 -40.14
N HIS A 83 16.08 0.57 -40.27
CA HIS A 83 15.99 -0.45 -39.22
C HIS A 83 16.79 -0.10 -37.94
N GLU A 84 18.00 0.50 -38.12
CA GLU A 84 18.89 0.88 -37.02
C GLU A 84 18.38 2.09 -36.23
N ARG A 85 17.49 2.91 -36.81
CA ARG A 85 16.91 4.05 -36.13
C ARG A 85 15.94 3.58 -35.03
N LYS A 86 16.38 3.74 -33.79
CA LYS A 86 15.54 3.59 -32.62
C LYS A 86 14.64 4.82 -32.49
N GLU A 87 13.42 4.73 -32.96
CA GLU A 87 12.40 5.73 -32.68
C GLU A 87 11.44 5.18 -31.64
N PRO A 88 10.81 6.06 -30.78
CA PRO A 88 9.88 5.58 -29.79
C PRO A 88 8.74 4.85 -30.50
N ASP A 89 8.60 3.61 -30.14
CA ASP A 89 7.81 2.57 -30.78
C ASP A 89 6.32 2.80 -30.58
N MET A 90 5.58 3.08 -31.62
CA MET A 90 4.16 3.32 -31.54
C MET A 90 3.27 2.28 -32.25
N GLY A 91 3.81 1.24 -32.88
CA GLY A 91 2.94 0.36 -33.67
C GLY A 91 3.29 -1.12 -33.78
N PHE A 92 4.56 -1.44 -33.97
CA PHE A 92 5.00 -2.81 -34.30
C PHE A 92 5.53 -3.66 -33.13
N THR A 93 5.59 -3.10 -31.93
CA THR A 93 6.06 -3.81 -30.73
C THR A 93 5.07 -4.74 -30.11
N ARG A 94 3.80 -4.71 -30.57
CA ARG A 94 2.72 -5.51 -29.98
C ARG A 94 1.98 -6.30 -31.05
N SER A 95 1.88 -7.61 -30.83
CA SER A 95 0.87 -8.40 -31.51
C SER A 95 -0.54 -7.96 -31.10
N ARG A 96 -1.56 -8.37 -31.85
CA ARG A 96 -2.99 -8.13 -31.52
C ARG A 96 -3.36 -8.54 -30.09
N ASP A 97 -2.60 -9.45 -29.48
CA ASP A 97 -2.78 -9.96 -28.12
C ASP A 97 -1.92 -9.26 -27.06
N ASN A 98 -1.37 -8.08 -27.35
CA ASN A 98 -0.51 -7.29 -26.46
C ASN A 98 0.80 -7.97 -26.03
N HIS A 99 1.33 -8.90 -26.82
CA HIS A 99 2.64 -9.49 -26.56
C HIS A 99 3.75 -8.64 -27.19
N PRO A 100 4.87 -8.47 -26.47
CA PRO A 100 6.02 -7.80 -27.07
C PRO A 100 6.58 -8.68 -28.18
N LEU A 101 6.66 -8.14 -29.40
CA LEU A 101 7.28 -8.82 -30.55
C LEU A 101 8.80 -8.62 -30.55
N MET A 102 9.28 -7.64 -29.82
CA MET A 102 10.69 -7.29 -29.73
C MET A 102 11.28 -7.62 -28.36
N VAL A 103 12.46 -8.19 -28.36
CA VAL A 103 13.29 -8.41 -27.19
C VAL A 103 14.15 -7.17 -26.94
N PRO A 104 14.27 -6.64 -25.72
CA PRO A 104 15.18 -5.54 -25.43
C PRO A 104 16.62 -5.86 -25.88
N ASP A 105 17.29 -4.91 -26.52
CA ASP A 105 18.63 -5.12 -27.12
C ASP A 105 19.64 -5.67 -26.11
N THR A 106 19.66 -5.16 -24.89
CA THR A 106 20.59 -5.62 -23.84
C THR A 106 20.28 -7.05 -23.37
N LEU A 107 19.01 -7.45 -23.39
CA LEU A 107 18.62 -8.84 -23.10
C LEU A 107 19.05 -9.76 -24.25
N LEU A 108 18.87 -9.33 -25.47
CA LEU A 108 19.30 -10.07 -26.64
C LEU A 108 20.83 -10.23 -26.69
N GLU A 109 21.58 -9.18 -26.32
CA GLU A 109 23.04 -9.21 -26.16
C GLU A 109 23.46 -10.21 -25.08
N LEU A 110 22.77 -10.24 -23.95
CA LEU A 110 23.00 -11.22 -22.87
C LEU A 110 22.78 -12.66 -23.39
N CYS A 111 21.65 -12.91 -24.09
CA CYS A 111 21.38 -14.21 -24.68
C CYS A 111 22.49 -14.65 -25.63
N ASN A 112 22.89 -13.77 -26.53
CA ASN A 112 23.94 -14.04 -27.52
C ASN A 112 25.29 -14.34 -26.85
N THR A 113 25.67 -13.56 -25.85
CA THR A 113 26.90 -13.74 -25.08
C THR A 113 26.95 -15.07 -24.34
N LEU A 114 25.80 -15.47 -23.72
CA LEU A 114 25.73 -16.72 -22.94
C LEU A 114 25.65 -17.97 -23.82
N ILE A 115 24.98 -17.89 -24.95
CA ILE A 115 24.87 -19.01 -25.90
C ILE A 115 26.20 -19.25 -26.63
N GLY A 116 26.91 -18.17 -27.02
CA GLY A 116 28.17 -18.26 -27.76
C GLY A 116 27.96 -18.92 -29.14
N VAL A 117 27.10 -18.35 -29.97
CA VAL A 117 26.70 -18.90 -31.26
C VAL A 117 27.92 -18.98 -32.19
N ASN A 118 28.15 -20.18 -32.74
CA ASN A 118 29.19 -20.38 -33.76
C ASN A 118 28.69 -19.98 -35.16
N PRO A 119 29.50 -19.33 -36.00
CA PRO A 119 29.16 -19.06 -37.37
C PRO A 119 28.79 -20.33 -38.15
N GLU A 120 27.95 -20.19 -39.18
CA GLU A 120 27.45 -21.27 -40.06
C GLU A 120 26.57 -22.32 -39.39
N SER A 121 26.22 -22.12 -38.11
CA SER A 121 25.33 -23.02 -37.36
C SER A 121 23.89 -23.02 -37.87
N ASP A 122 23.21 -24.15 -37.71
CA ASP A 122 21.76 -24.24 -37.90
C ASP A 122 21.02 -23.71 -36.66
N VAL A 123 20.27 -22.62 -36.82
CA VAL A 123 19.50 -21.98 -35.76
C VAL A 123 17.98 -22.06 -36.03
N TYR A 124 17.22 -22.42 -35.03
CA TYR A 124 15.78 -22.49 -35.10
C TYR A 124 15.10 -21.44 -34.27
N LEU A 125 14.19 -20.70 -34.87
CA LEU A 125 13.40 -19.63 -34.25
C LEU A 125 11.91 -20.02 -34.26
N PRO A 126 11.42 -20.79 -33.28
CA PRO A 126 10.02 -21.26 -33.24
C PRO A 126 9.00 -20.11 -33.07
N TYR A 127 9.44 -18.98 -32.54
CA TYR A 127 8.71 -17.73 -32.41
C TYR A 127 9.63 -16.62 -32.87
N ALA A 128 9.67 -16.37 -34.18
CA ALA A 128 10.70 -15.51 -34.78
C ALA A 128 10.55 -14.02 -34.42
N GLY A 129 9.32 -13.57 -34.16
CA GLY A 129 9.04 -12.17 -33.87
C GLY A 129 9.61 -11.27 -34.95
N ALA A 130 10.32 -10.22 -34.54
CA ALA A 130 11.02 -9.29 -35.40
C ALA A 130 12.37 -9.84 -35.95
N GLY A 131 12.69 -11.11 -35.75
CA GLY A 131 13.94 -11.72 -36.27
C GLY A 131 15.24 -11.22 -35.66
N GLN A 132 15.19 -10.52 -34.54
CA GLN A 132 16.32 -9.78 -33.94
C GLN A 132 17.56 -10.64 -33.71
N PHE A 133 17.38 -11.93 -33.32
CA PHE A 133 18.51 -12.83 -33.06
C PHE A 133 19.29 -13.15 -34.33
N ALA A 134 18.60 -13.22 -35.49
CA ALA A 134 19.23 -13.44 -36.77
C ALA A 134 20.11 -12.27 -37.21
N PHE A 135 19.76 -11.05 -36.84
CA PHE A 135 20.58 -9.86 -37.16
C PHE A 135 21.89 -9.80 -36.34
N LEU A 136 21.89 -10.39 -35.12
CA LEU A 136 23.12 -10.49 -34.31
C LEU A 136 24.15 -11.49 -34.86
N ASN A 137 23.68 -12.54 -35.52
CA ASN A 137 24.51 -13.64 -36.02
C ASN A 137 24.24 -13.90 -37.52
N PRO A 138 24.50 -12.96 -38.43
CA PRO A 138 24.08 -13.04 -39.81
C PRO A 138 24.69 -14.21 -40.60
N ASP A 139 25.81 -14.76 -40.13
CA ASP A 139 26.51 -15.85 -40.79
C ASP A 139 25.89 -17.25 -40.52
N CYS A 140 24.84 -17.32 -39.71
CA CYS A 140 24.12 -18.56 -39.41
C CYS A 140 23.00 -18.82 -40.40
N LYS A 141 22.49 -20.07 -40.40
CA LYS A 141 21.33 -20.50 -41.20
C LYS A 141 20.08 -20.58 -40.30
N TYR A 142 19.08 -19.82 -40.66
CA TYR A 142 17.86 -19.70 -39.84
C TYR A 142 16.69 -20.44 -40.47
N GLU A 143 15.98 -21.20 -39.66
CA GLU A 143 14.64 -21.73 -39.91
C GLU A 143 13.72 -21.30 -38.78
N GLY A 144 12.44 -21.08 -39.06
CA GLY A 144 11.53 -20.65 -38.00
C GLY A 144 10.11 -20.40 -38.47
N PHE A 145 9.29 -19.88 -37.57
CA PHE A 145 7.90 -19.55 -37.79
C PHE A 145 7.53 -18.24 -37.13
N GLU A 146 6.64 -17.50 -37.81
CA GLU A 146 6.00 -16.32 -37.28
C GLU A 146 4.51 -16.35 -37.61
N GLN A 147 3.68 -15.84 -36.70
CA GLN A 147 2.22 -15.80 -36.86
C GLN A 147 1.73 -14.43 -37.29
N ASP A 148 2.39 -13.35 -36.83
CA ASP A 148 2.02 -12.00 -37.19
C ASP A 148 2.47 -11.69 -38.60
N VAL A 149 1.50 -11.45 -39.46
CA VAL A 149 1.69 -11.35 -40.91
C VAL A 149 2.58 -10.17 -41.30
N GLU A 150 2.37 -9.00 -40.67
CA GLU A 150 3.10 -7.78 -40.97
C GLU A 150 4.53 -7.84 -40.43
N SER A 151 4.69 -8.37 -39.21
CA SER A 151 6.00 -8.59 -38.58
C SER A 151 6.84 -9.58 -39.40
N TRP A 152 6.21 -10.67 -39.84
CA TRP A 152 6.91 -11.64 -40.72
C TRP A 152 7.41 -10.95 -42.01
N ALA A 153 6.53 -10.22 -42.70
CA ALA A 153 6.85 -9.60 -43.97
C ALA A 153 7.95 -8.56 -43.86
N LEU A 154 7.93 -7.70 -42.83
CA LEU A 154 8.99 -6.73 -42.57
C LEU A 154 10.30 -7.40 -42.18
N THR A 155 10.24 -8.45 -41.36
CA THR A 155 11.42 -9.23 -40.99
C THR A 155 12.09 -9.84 -42.20
N GLU A 156 11.34 -10.40 -43.15
CA GLU A 156 11.86 -10.93 -44.40
C GLU A 156 12.59 -9.84 -45.25
N ILE A 157 12.02 -8.63 -45.33
CA ILE A 157 12.70 -7.50 -46.01
C ILE A 157 14.05 -7.19 -45.34
N TYR A 158 14.07 -7.09 -44.03
CA TYR A 158 15.29 -6.79 -43.31
C TYR A 158 16.32 -7.92 -43.42
N LEU A 159 15.93 -9.18 -43.26
CA LEU A 159 16.81 -10.34 -43.37
C LEU A 159 17.45 -10.40 -44.79
N HIS A 160 16.66 -10.14 -45.83
CA HIS A 160 17.14 -10.06 -47.21
C HIS A 160 18.22 -8.96 -47.33
N CYS A 161 17.94 -7.73 -46.84
CA CYS A 161 18.89 -6.63 -46.92
C CYS A 161 20.16 -6.82 -46.07
N TYR A 162 20.13 -7.59 -44.99
CA TYR A 162 21.31 -7.99 -44.23
C TYR A 162 22.04 -9.20 -44.82
N GLY A 163 21.52 -9.79 -45.89
CA GLY A 163 22.12 -10.99 -46.53
C GLY A 163 22.05 -12.25 -45.66
N VAL A 164 21.11 -12.31 -44.73
CA VAL A 164 20.95 -13.45 -43.85
C VAL A 164 20.22 -14.60 -44.55
N THR A 165 20.80 -15.81 -44.47
CA THR A 165 20.15 -17.03 -44.98
C THR A 165 19.05 -17.46 -44.05
N SER A 166 17.79 -17.25 -44.44
CA SER A 166 16.63 -17.57 -43.63
C SER A 166 15.55 -18.31 -44.40
N SER A 167 14.77 -19.07 -43.64
CA SER A 167 13.52 -19.72 -44.10
C SER A 167 12.50 -19.64 -42.94
N ILE A 168 12.06 -18.40 -42.64
CA ILE A 168 11.00 -18.17 -41.66
C ILE A 168 9.66 -18.25 -42.37
N LYS A 169 8.80 -19.16 -41.96
CA LYS A 169 7.50 -19.41 -42.57
C LYS A 169 6.40 -18.70 -41.84
N LEU A 170 5.48 -18.08 -42.57
CA LEU A 170 4.24 -17.58 -42.03
C LEU A 170 3.35 -18.74 -41.65
N THR A 171 2.78 -18.76 -40.44
CA THR A 171 1.84 -19.80 -40.00
C THR A 171 0.56 -19.17 -39.42
N GLY A 172 -0.59 -19.74 -39.78
CA GLY A 172 -1.88 -19.31 -39.17
C GLY A 172 -2.07 -19.81 -37.74
N ASN A 173 -1.22 -20.72 -37.26
CA ASN A 173 -1.31 -21.29 -35.92
C ASN A 173 0.10 -21.64 -35.40
N MET A 174 0.64 -20.87 -34.50
CA MET A 174 1.96 -21.08 -33.89
C MET A 174 2.13 -22.48 -33.29
N HIS A 175 1.06 -23.17 -32.94
CA HIS A 175 1.12 -24.43 -32.24
C HIS A 175 1.28 -25.63 -33.19
N ASP A 176 0.91 -25.49 -34.46
CA ASP A 176 0.96 -26.57 -35.45
C ASP A 176 2.36 -26.70 -36.09
N ALA A 177 3.17 -25.67 -35.96
CA ALA A 177 4.39 -25.52 -36.75
C ALA A 177 5.68 -25.99 -36.07
N ILE A 178 5.64 -26.57 -34.89
CA ILE A 178 6.79 -26.57 -33.96
C ILE A 178 7.53 -27.93 -33.88
N THR A 179 7.19 -28.93 -34.61
CA THR A 179 8.01 -30.14 -34.64
C THR A 179 8.82 -30.21 -35.94
N PRO A 180 10.03 -29.61 -35.96
CA PRO A 180 10.87 -29.76 -37.14
C PRO A 180 11.33 -31.20 -37.30
N ASN A 181 11.43 -31.62 -38.55
CA ASN A 181 12.02 -32.93 -38.90
C ASN A 181 13.56 -32.93 -38.87
N LYS A 182 14.18 -31.83 -38.47
CA LYS A 182 15.62 -31.58 -38.42
C LYS A 182 16.04 -31.24 -37.00
N GLN A 183 17.28 -31.50 -36.67
CA GLN A 183 17.91 -31.03 -35.42
C GLN A 183 18.79 -29.82 -35.66
N TYR A 184 18.87 -28.95 -34.66
CA TYR A 184 19.56 -27.64 -34.73
C TYR A 184 20.67 -27.57 -33.69
N ASP A 185 21.68 -26.76 -33.99
CA ASP A 185 22.76 -26.45 -33.04
C ASP A 185 22.26 -25.52 -31.95
N TYR A 186 21.42 -24.55 -32.33
CA TYR A 186 20.83 -23.59 -31.40
C TYR A 186 19.33 -23.41 -31.67
N ILE A 187 18.59 -23.25 -30.57
CA ILE A 187 17.17 -22.87 -30.59
C ILE A 187 17.01 -21.62 -29.73
N PHE A 188 16.56 -20.52 -30.31
CA PHE A 188 16.24 -19.30 -29.58
C PHE A 188 14.73 -19.08 -29.60
N SER A 189 14.11 -18.96 -28.43
CA SER A 189 12.68 -18.89 -28.27
C SER A 189 12.24 -17.78 -27.35
N PHE A 190 11.41 -16.91 -27.88
CA PHE A 190 10.70 -15.90 -27.10
C PHE A 190 9.19 -16.12 -27.25
N PRO A 191 8.62 -17.13 -26.57
CA PRO A 191 7.23 -17.48 -26.72
C PRO A 191 6.32 -16.43 -26.09
N PRO A 192 5.09 -16.24 -26.57
CA PRO A 192 4.11 -15.37 -25.94
C PRO A 192 3.77 -15.85 -24.53
N PHE A 193 3.60 -14.89 -23.61
CA PHE A 193 3.27 -15.18 -22.20
C PHE A 193 1.79 -15.53 -22.00
N LEU A 194 1.34 -16.57 -22.69
CA LEU A 194 -0.04 -17.02 -22.70
C LEU A 194 -0.42 -17.81 -21.45
N MET A 195 -1.68 -17.73 -21.08
CA MET A 195 -2.27 -18.49 -19.97
C MET A 195 -3.28 -19.54 -20.45
N GLY A 196 -3.65 -20.48 -19.59
CA GLY A 196 -4.68 -21.47 -19.87
C GLY A 196 -4.25 -22.55 -20.87
N LEU A 197 -5.15 -22.90 -21.78
CA LEU A 197 -4.93 -23.97 -22.76
C LEU A 197 -3.82 -23.63 -23.75
N GLU A 198 -3.78 -22.40 -24.22
CA GLU A 198 -2.76 -21.92 -25.16
C GLU A 198 -1.37 -21.95 -24.50
N GLY A 199 -1.25 -21.50 -23.26
CA GLY A 199 -0.01 -21.62 -22.50
C GLY A 199 0.49 -23.07 -22.37
N ARG A 200 -0.39 -24.06 -22.20
CA ARG A 200 0.00 -25.48 -22.17
C ARG A 200 0.57 -25.97 -23.50
N LYS A 201 0.02 -25.50 -24.60
CA LYS A 201 0.54 -25.84 -25.93
C LYS A 201 1.97 -25.32 -26.12
N VAL A 202 2.21 -24.04 -25.74
CA VAL A 202 3.55 -23.44 -25.76
C VAL A 202 4.53 -24.30 -24.94
N ILE A 203 4.17 -24.71 -23.73
CA ILE A 203 5.02 -25.54 -22.87
C ILE A 203 5.35 -26.88 -23.51
N ASN A 204 4.33 -27.57 -24.06
CA ASN A 204 4.54 -28.83 -24.75
C ASN A 204 5.47 -28.69 -25.96
N ASN A 205 5.35 -27.59 -26.68
CA ASN A 205 6.22 -27.31 -27.81
C ASN A 205 7.69 -27.11 -27.34
N LEU A 206 7.93 -26.34 -26.30
CA LEU A 206 9.27 -26.17 -25.74
C LEU A 206 9.86 -27.50 -25.24
N TYR A 207 9.06 -28.36 -24.63
CA TYR A 207 9.47 -29.71 -24.24
C TYR A 207 9.90 -30.55 -25.46
N HIS A 208 9.12 -30.56 -26.52
CA HIS A 208 9.46 -31.28 -27.75
C HIS A 208 10.69 -30.70 -28.46
N LEU A 209 10.85 -29.41 -28.48
CA LEU A 209 12.04 -28.76 -29.02
C LEU A 209 13.31 -29.16 -28.26
N ALA A 210 13.31 -29.12 -26.94
CA ALA A 210 14.42 -29.56 -26.11
C ALA A 210 14.77 -31.05 -26.34
N THR A 211 13.77 -31.91 -26.45
CA THR A 211 14.00 -33.37 -26.48
C THR A 211 14.25 -33.93 -27.87
N LYS A 212 13.65 -33.35 -28.94
CA LYS A 212 13.69 -33.90 -30.30
C LYS A 212 14.44 -33.03 -31.30
N ALA A 213 14.38 -31.71 -31.16
CA ALA A 213 14.92 -30.78 -32.16
C ALA A 213 16.33 -30.29 -31.83
N LEU A 214 16.88 -30.54 -30.63
CA LEU A 214 18.19 -30.13 -30.23
C LEU A 214 19.23 -31.20 -30.56
N LYS A 215 20.30 -30.83 -31.29
CA LYS A 215 21.46 -31.70 -31.54
C LYS A 215 22.19 -32.02 -30.21
N ASP A 216 22.99 -33.06 -30.20
CA ASP A 216 23.94 -33.32 -29.13
C ASP A 216 24.95 -32.16 -29.07
N ASN A 217 25.21 -31.65 -27.86
CA ASN A 217 25.91 -30.41 -27.58
C ASN A 217 25.21 -29.12 -28.05
N GLY A 218 23.96 -29.22 -28.53
CA GLY A 218 23.19 -28.06 -28.89
C GLY A 218 22.62 -27.35 -27.63
N THR A 219 22.29 -26.07 -27.80
CA THR A 219 21.74 -25.23 -26.71
C THR A 219 20.43 -24.57 -27.13
N MET A 220 19.41 -24.67 -26.27
CA MET A 220 18.17 -23.91 -26.39
C MET A 220 18.14 -22.81 -25.34
N CYS A 221 17.84 -21.59 -25.79
CA CYS A 221 17.67 -20.42 -24.96
C CYS A 221 16.24 -19.91 -25.06
N CYS A 222 15.58 -19.77 -23.93
CA CYS A 222 14.21 -19.28 -23.85
C CYS A 222 14.09 -18.11 -22.91
N ILE A 223 13.33 -17.09 -23.29
CA ILE A 223 12.90 -16.01 -22.39
C ILE A 223 11.50 -16.38 -21.89
N LEU A 224 11.36 -16.63 -20.59
CA LEU A 224 10.14 -17.17 -19.98
C LEU A 224 9.68 -16.29 -18.81
N PRO A 225 8.39 -16.31 -18.43
CA PRO A 225 7.95 -15.74 -17.18
C PRO A 225 8.66 -16.41 -16.00
N LEU A 226 9.04 -15.65 -14.98
CA LEU A 226 9.74 -16.19 -13.80
C LEU A 226 8.93 -17.29 -13.08
N SER A 227 7.60 -17.25 -13.21
CA SER A 227 6.71 -18.33 -12.73
C SER A 227 7.03 -19.71 -13.31
N PHE A 228 7.72 -19.79 -14.45
CA PHE A 228 8.27 -21.03 -14.99
C PHE A 228 9.08 -21.78 -13.95
N CYS A 229 9.87 -21.09 -13.13
CA CYS A 229 10.80 -21.71 -12.19
C CYS A 229 10.11 -22.49 -11.07
N SER A 230 8.91 -22.08 -10.64
CA SER A 230 8.27 -22.61 -9.43
C SER A 230 6.85 -23.12 -9.60
N ALA A 231 6.15 -22.80 -10.70
CA ALA A 231 4.77 -23.20 -10.91
C ALA A 231 4.61 -24.73 -10.97
N SER A 232 3.61 -25.25 -10.24
CA SER A 232 3.35 -26.69 -10.12
C SER A 232 2.54 -27.28 -11.28
N SER A 233 1.95 -26.44 -12.13
CA SER A 233 1.11 -26.88 -13.28
C SER A 233 1.71 -26.44 -14.60
N GLY A 234 1.70 -27.29 -15.60
CA GLY A 234 2.16 -27.02 -16.95
C GLY A 234 3.69 -26.89 -17.07
N TRP A 235 4.26 -25.82 -16.56
CA TRP A 235 5.72 -25.59 -16.58
C TRP A 235 6.54 -26.68 -15.89
N PHE A 236 5.94 -27.43 -14.97
CA PHE A 236 6.61 -28.55 -14.32
C PHE A 236 7.07 -29.61 -15.33
N ASP A 237 6.29 -29.90 -16.37
CA ASP A 237 6.62 -30.92 -17.36
C ASP A 237 7.89 -30.53 -18.14
N LEU A 238 8.07 -29.25 -18.47
CA LEU A 238 9.32 -28.79 -19.11
C LEU A 238 10.53 -28.90 -18.16
N ARG A 239 10.37 -28.54 -16.88
CA ARG A 239 11.47 -28.68 -15.92
C ARG A 239 11.81 -30.13 -15.61
N LYS A 240 10.83 -31.02 -15.68
CA LYS A 240 10.98 -32.45 -15.42
C LYS A 240 11.95 -33.13 -16.39
N VAL A 241 12.19 -32.55 -17.57
CA VAL A 241 13.20 -33.06 -18.53
C VAL A 241 14.58 -33.18 -17.86
N LEU A 242 14.89 -32.33 -16.89
CA LEU A 242 16.14 -32.35 -16.17
C LEU A 242 16.27 -33.54 -15.21
N LEU A 243 15.16 -34.12 -14.76
CA LEU A 243 15.11 -35.31 -13.91
C LEU A 243 14.95 -36.60 -14.70
N ASP A 244 14.07 -36.59 -15.72
CA ASP A 244 13.75 -37.78 -16.51
C ASP A 244 14.95 -38.28 -17.34
N TYR A 245 15.81 -37.36 -17.75
CA TYR A 245 17.02 -37.62 -18.54
C TYR A 245 18.28 -37.28 -17.70
N HIS A 246 18.51 -38.02 -16.64
CA HIS A 246 19.61 -37.82 -15.70
C HIS A 246 20.94 -37.49 -16.39
N ASN A 247 21.51 -36.36 -16.06
CA ASN A 247 22.78 -35.84 -16.56
C ASN A 247 22.87 -35.63 -18.10
N GLN A 248 21.80 -35.89 -18.85
CA GLN A 248 21.83 -35.62 -20.29
C GLN A 248 21.79 -34.13 -20.60
N TYR A 249 21.11 -33.37 -19.77
CA TYR A 249 20.94 -31.92 -19.93
C TYR A 249 21.57 -31.16 -18.78
N SER A 250 22.28 -30.11 -19.12
CA SER A 250 22.63 -29.01 -18.20
C SER A 250 21.66 -27.86 -18.38
N ALA A 251 21.37 -27.10 -17.31
CA ALA A 251 20.51 -25.94 -17.40
C ALA A 251 21.09 -24.75 -16.66
N ALA A 252 20.83 -23.54 -17.18
CA ALA A 252 21.03 -22.29 -16.45
C ALA A 252 19.73 -21.49 -16.41
N VAL A 253 19.44 -20.90 -15.25
CA VAL A 253 18.33 -19.98 -15.06
C VAL A 253 18.85 -18.68 -14.51
N ILE A 254 18.55 -17.58 -15.18
CA ILE A 254 18.95 -16.24 -14.76
C ILE A 254 17.67 -15.44 -14.55
N SER A 255 17.33 -15.12 -13.29
CA SER A 255 16.21 -14.22 -13.01
C SER A 255 16.59 -12.79 -13.40
N LEU A 256 15.67 -12.08 -14.05
CA LEU A 256 15.90 -10.76 -14.64
C LEU A 256 15.15 -9.67 -13.83
N PRO A 257 15.60 -8.41 -13.90
CA PRO A 257 14.91 -7.29 -13.28
C PRO A 257 13.48 -7.12 -13.78
N GLN A 258 12.61 -6.56 -12.93
CA GLN A 258 11.25 -6.17 -13.35
C GLN A 258 11.30 -5.01 -14.36
N MET A 259 10.22 -4.86 -15.12
CA MET A 259 10.03 -3.73 -16.05
C MET A 259 11.04 -3.64 -17.20
N LEU A 260 11.65 -4.76 -17.59
CA LEU A 260 12.46 -4.82 -18.82
C LEU A 260 11.63 -4.56 -20.08
N TYR A 261 10.33 -4.82 -19.99
CA TYR A 261 9.38 -4.56 -21.08
C TYR A 261 8.49 -3.40 -20.67
N PRO A 262 8.41 -2.31 -21.45
CA PRO A 262 7.64 -1.12 -21.08
C PRO A 262 6.13 -1.36 -20.89
N PHE A 263 5.61 -2.48 -21.39
CA PHE A 263 4.15 -2.75 -21.39
C PHE A 263 3.69 -3.77 -20.35
N THR A 264 4.61 -4.38 -19.60
CA THR A 264 4.26 -5.42 -18.63
C THR A 264 5.19 -5.42 -17.43
N SER A 265 4.61 -5.64 -16.26
CA SER A 265 5.32 -5.89 -15.02
C SER A 265 5.65 -7.36 -14.77
N ILE A 266 5.48 -8.22 -15.80
CA ILE A 266 5.78 -9.65 -15.68
C ILE A 266 7.28 -9.82 -15.44
N GLU A 267 7.62 -10.46 -14.32
CA GLU A 267 8.99 -10.88 -14.04
C GLU A 267 9.38 -12.01 -14.99
N THR A 268 10.55 -11.89 -15.59
CA THR A 268 11.05 -12.85 -16.57
C THR A 268 12.35 -13.50 -16.12
N CYS A 269 12.66 -14.63 -16.72
CA CYS A 269 13.96 -15.29 -16.59
C CYS A 269 14.46 -15.75 -17.95
N LEU A 270 15.77 -15.83 -18.04
CA LEU A 270 16.42 -16.50 -19.12
C LEU A 270 16.64 -17.97 -18.72
N PHE A 271 16.11 -18.89 -19.52
CA PHE A 271 16.27 -20.33 -19.35
C PHE A 271 17.11 -20.90 -20.48
N LEU A 272 18.31 -21.40 -20.16
CA LEU A 272 19.17 -22.11 -21.09
C LEU A 272 19.16 -23.61 -20.74
N ILE A 273 19.07 -24.45 -21.76
CA ILE A 273 19.19 -25.89 -21.62
C ILE A 273 20.12 -26.42 -22.71
N SER A 274 21.13 -27.13 -22.32
CA SER A 274 22.16 -27.70 -23.22
C SER A 274 22.17 -29.22 -23.11
N LYS A 275 22.21 -29.89 -24.24
CA LYS A 275 22.30 -31.37 -24.31
C LYS A 275 23.77 -31.80 -24.32
N ASP A 276 24.45 -31.65 -23.17
CA ASP A 276 25.92 -31.79 -23.03
C ASP A 276 26.35 -33.00 -22.21
N ASN A 277 25.42 -33.80 -21.71
CA ASN A 277 25.67 -34.99 -20.88
C ASN A 277 26.47 -34.70 -19.58
N GLN A 278 26.34 -33.47 -19.02
CA GLN A 278 27.05 -33.10 -17.78
C GLN A 278 26.12 -32.99 -16.57
N GLY A 279 24.86 -32.74 -16.79
CA GLY A 279 23.84 -32.59 -15.73
C GLY A 279 24.10 -31.44 -14.78
N LYS A 280 24.72 -30.34 -15.21
CA LYS A 280 25.03 -29.19 -14.40
C LYS A 280 23.83 -28.24 -14.31
N ILE A 281 23.66 -27.65 -13.16
CA ILE A 281 22.65 -26.61 -12.93
C ILE A 281 23.34 -25.34 -12.45
N LEU A 282 23.03 -24.22 -13.10
CA LEU A 282 23.47 -22.88 -12.73
C LEU A 282 22.26 -21.99 -12.51
N LEU A 283 22.13 -21.44 -11.31
CA LEU A 283 21.03 -20.52 -10.96
C LEU A 283 21.63 -19.17 -10.59
N VAL A 284 21.15 -18.11 -11.26
CA VAL A 284 21.68 -16.75 -11.13
C VAL A 284 20.55 -15.79 -10.77
N ASP A 285 20.71 -15.02 -9.70
CA ASP A 285 19.80 -13.93 -9.35
C ASP A 285 20.35 -12.59 -9.85
N ALA A 286 19.89 -12.18 -11.03
CA ALA A 286 20.18 -10.87 -11.61
C ALA A 286 18.98 -9.91 -11.52
N SER A 287 18.02 -10.16 -10.62
CA SER A 287 16.81 -9.35 -10.49
C SER A 287 17.01 -8.01 -9.79
N SER A 288 18.14 -7.79 -9.12
CA SER A 288 18.42 -6.58 -8.36
C SER A 288 18.83 -5.38 -9.23
N ASP A 289 18.59 -4.16 -8.71
CA ASP A 289 18.90 -2.88 -9.37
C ASP A 289 20.38 -2.71 -9.76
N GLN A 290 21.29 -3.46 -9.15
CA GLN A 290 22.70 -3.40 -9.53
C GLN A 290 22.98 -3.92 -10.94
N PHE A 291 22.13 -4.81 -11.46
CA PHE A 291 22.24 -5.39 -12.81
C PHE A 291 21.43 -4.64 -13.87
N CYS A 292 20.82 -3.52 -13.50
CA CYS A 292 19.98 -2.72 -14.35
C CYS A 292 20.37 -1.24 -14.27
N ALA A 293 20.35 -0.55 -15.38
CA ALA A 293 20.39 0.91 -15.44
C ALA A 293 18.96 1.42 -15.72
N ARG A 294 18.59 2.52 -15.06
CA ARG A 294 17.29 3.18 -15.27
C ARG A 294 17.55 4.52 -15.95
N HIS A 295 16.89 4.74 -17.06
CA HIS A 295 16.95 5.99 -17.79
C HIS A 295 15.54 6.59 -17.82
N ASP A 296 15.40 7.88 -17.43
CA ASP A 296 14.17 8.64 -17.60
C ASP A 296 14.25 9.41 -18.92
N ILE A 297 13.60 8.91 -19.96
CA ILE A 297 13.55 9.55 -21.28
C ILE A 297 12.11 10.04 -21.50
N ALA A 298 11.93 11.36 -21.51
CA ALA A 298 10.66 12.04 -21.83
C ALA A 298 9.44 11.58 -21.00
N GLY A 299 9.67 11.08 -19.75
CA GLY A 299 8.58 10.63 -18.86
C GLY A 299 8.36 9.11 -18.85
N ASP A 300 8.99 8.37 -19.76
CA ASP A 300 9.00 6.91 -19.75
C ASP A 300 10.29 6.39 -19.09
N LYS A 301 10.15 5.34 -18.30
CA LYS A 301 11.27 4.68 -17.64
C LYS A 301 11.76 3.55 -18.51
N GLU A 302 12.93 3.75 -19.10
CA GLU A 302 13.62 2.68 -19.81
C GLU A 302 14.58 1.95 -18.87
N PHE A 303 14.62 0.63 -18.98
CA PHE A 303 15.46 -0.25 -18.18
C PHE A 303 16.43 -0.97 -19.11
N GLU A 304 17.72 -0.81 -18.87
CA GLU A 304 18.77 -1.50 -19.60
C GLU A 304 19.52 -2.46 -18.69
N LEU A 305 19.75 -3.69 -19.18
CA LEU A 305 20.57 -4.65 -18.46
C LEU A 305 22.06 -4.25 -18.54
N LYS A 306 22.73 -4.34 -17.42
CA LYS A 306 24.20 -4.24 -17.35
C LYS A 306 24.81 -5.60 -17.70
N VAL A 307 24.79 -5.96 -18.97
CA VAL A 307 25.20 -7.27 -19.50
C VAL A 307 26.57 -7.70 -18.97
N GLN A 308 27.56 -6.81 -19.05
CA GLN A 308 28.91 -7.11 -18.56
C GLN A 308 28.94 -7.46 -17.06
N SER A 309 28.17 -6.77 -16.24
CA SER A 309 28.09 -7.06 -14.79
C SER A 309 27.48 -8.44 -14.53
N ILE A 310 26.48 -8.85 -15.30
CA ILE A 310 25.86 -10.18 -15.17
C ILE A 310 26.88 -11.25 -15.57
N VAL A 311 27.53 -11.08 -16.74
CA VAL A 311 28.52 -12.03 -17.25
C VAL A 311 29.71 -12.16 -16.31
N GLU A 312 30.21 -11.06 -15.75
CA GLU A 312 31.29 -11.10 -14.75
C GLU A 312 30.88 -11.81 -13.46
N THR A 313 29.66 -11.58 -13.00
CA THR A 313 29.11 -12.25 -11.80
C THR A 313 29.03 -13.75 -12.01
N ILE A 314 28.58 -14.21 -13.17
CA ILE A 314 28.54 -15.62 -13.55
C ILE A 314 29.96 -16.18 -13.64
N THR A 315 30.86 -15.49 -14.32
CA THR A 315 32.26 -15.96 -14.55
C THR A 315 33.04 -16.07 -13.24
N LYS A 316 32.82 -15.12 -12.32
CA LYS A 316 33.47 -15.12 -10.99
C LYS A 316 32.81 -16.08 -10.01
N CYS A 317 31.68 -16.68 -10.37
CA CYS A 317 30.84 -17.51 -9.49
C CYS A 317 30.55 -16.81 -8.14
N ASP A 318 30.10 -15.54 -8.20
CA ASP A 318 29.82 -14.77 -6.99
C ASP A 318 28.67 -15.42 -6.22
N GLU A 319 29.01 -16.09 -5.12
CA GLU A 319 28.06 -16.86 -4.31
C GLU A 319 26.87 -16.07 -3.81
N ARG A 320 26.93 -14.73 -3.79
CA ARG A 320 25.81 -13.87 -3.42
C ARG A 320 24.67 -13.92 -4.45
N PHE A 321 25.01 -14.22 -5.71
CA PHE A 321 24.07 -14.16 -6.84
C PHE A 321 24.07 -15.43 -7.69
N VAL A 322 25.02 -16.35 -7.47
CA VAL A 322 25.21 -17.54 -8.29
C VAL A 322 25.23 -18.78 -7.40
N TRP A 323 24.35 -19.71 -7.73
CA TRP A 323 24.37 -21.07 -7.16
C TRP A 323 24.64 -22.09 -8.26
N GLY A 324 25.61 -22.96 -8.04
CA GLY A 324 25.96 -24.07 -8.92
C GLY A 324 25.71 -25.43 -8.27
N GLY A 325 25.17 -26.37 -9.04
CA GLY A 325 24.87 -27.71 -8.58
C GLY A 325 24.71 -28.70 -9.73
N ASN A 326 24.17 -29.87 -9.43
CA ASN A 326 23.83 -30.91 -10.41
C ASN A 326 22.34 -31.23 -10.40
N THR A 327 21.83 -31.88 -11.44
CA THR A 327 20.42 -32.34 -11.52
C THR A 327 20.02 -33.20 -10.33
N SER A 328 20.95 -33.97 -9.76
CA SER A 328 20.74 -34.75 -8.54
C SER A 328 20.47 -33.93 -7.27
N ASN A 329 20.79 -32.63 -7.28
CA ASN A 329 20.47 -31.70 -6.19
C ASN A 329 19.05 -31.17 -6.27
N LEU A 330 18.36 -31.40 -7.38
CA LEU A 330 16.96 -31.01 -7.58
C LEU A 330 16.07 -32.08 -6.95
N VAL A 331 15.45 -31.78 -5.83
CA VAL A 331 14.59 -32.73 -5.11
C VAL A 331 13.12 -32.31 -5.25
N GLY A 332 12.24 -33.25 -5.49
CA GLY A 332 10.82 -33.06 -5.42
C GLY A 332 10.22 -32.32 -6.61
N ASP A 333 9.83 -31.08 -6.43
CA ASP A 333 9.08 -30.27 -7.40
C ASP A 333 9.92 -29.57 -8.49
N VAL A 334 11.22 -29.88 -8.58
CA VAL A 334 12.16 -29.24 -9.56
C VAL A 334 12.02 -27.73 -9.58
N ASN A 335 12.05 -27.10 -8.41
CA ASN A 335 12.01 -25.64 -8.34
C ASN A 335 13.37 -25.08 -8.77
N LEU A 336 13.38 -24.25 -9.82
CA LEU A 336 14.59 -23.61 -10.38
C LEU A 336 14.68 -22.12 -10.04
N LEU A 337 13.92 -21.61 -9.06
CA LEU A 337 13.98 -20.21 -8.66
C LEU A 337 15.34 -19.91 -8.00
N PRO A 338 16.21 -19.05 -8.59
CA PRO A 338 17.57 -18.84 -8.07
C PRO A 338 17.59 -18.37 -6.62
N SER A 339 16.72 -17.45 -6.27
CA SER A 339 16.63 -16.88 -4.92
C SER A 339 16.41 -17.92 -3.82
N ARG A 340 15.72 -19.03 -4.12
CA ARG A 340 15.50 -20.13 -3.16
C ARG A 340 16.82 -20.83 -2.77
N TYR A 341 17.74 -20.99 -3.71
CA TYR A 341 19.04 -21.64 -3.47
C TYR A 341 20.05 -20.70 -2.83
N LEU A 342 19.87 -19.40 -3.03
CA LEU A 342 20.69 -18.34 -2.45
C LEU A 342 20.22 -17.91 -1.05
N LEU A 343 19.08 -18.41 -0.56
CA LEU A 343 18.45 -18.01 0.69
C LEU A 343 19.41 -18.09 1.89
N LYS A 344 20.17 -19.18 2.01
CA LYS A 344 21.08 -19.39 3.16
C LYS A 344 22.15 -18.31 3.31
N GLN A 345 22.53 -17.64 2.22
CA GLN A 345 23.56 -16.59 2.22
C GLN A 345 23.02 -15.23 2.68
N HIS A 346 21.70 -15.05 2.61
CA HIS A 346 21.01 -13.85 3.05
C HIS A 346 20.41 -13.93 4.46
N LEU A 347 20.62 -15.08 5.14
CA LEU A 347 20.16 -15.24 6.51
C LEU A 347 21.10 -14.54 7.48
N PRO A 348 20.55 -13.81 8.47
CA PRO A 348 21.37 -13.25 9.54
C PRO A 348 21.96 -14.38 10.38
N GLN A 349 23.23 -14.26 10.78
CA GLN A 349 23.89 -15.23 11.61
C GLN A 349 23.37 -15.12 13.06
N PRO A 350 22.93 -16.21 13.69
CA PRO A 350 22.49 -16.21 15.08
C PRO A 350 23.65 -15.86 16.01
N ARG A 351 23.39 -15.06 17.02
CA ARG A 351 24.33 -14.74 18.09
C ARG A 351 24.50 -15.92 19.04
N LYS A 352 25.49 -15.85 19.91
CA LYS A 352 25.69 -16.87 20.95
C LYS A 352 24.47 -16.96 21.86
N GLY A 353 23.80 -18.11 21.89
CA GLY A 353 22.57 -18.35 22.66
C GLY A 353 21.29 -18.20 21.88
N GLU A 354 21.35 -17.78 20.62
CA GLU A 354 20.22 -17.77 19.70
C GLU A 354 20.22 -19.02 18.83
N GLN A 355 19.04 -19.44 18.40
CA GLN A 355 18.86 -20.56 17.48
C GLN A 355 18.24 -20.05 16.18
N LEU A 356 18.65 -20.60 15.05
CA LEU A 356 18.02 -20.36 13.75
C LEU A 356 17.14 -21.56 13.43
N LEU A 357 15.82 -21.38 13.47
CA LEU A 357 14.82 -22.44 13.29
C LEU A 357 13.87 -22.07 12.16
N SER A 358 13.37 -23.08 11.45
CA SER A 358 12.31 -22.91 10.49
C SER A 358 10.96 -22.68 11.19
N ILE A 359 10.04 -21.99 10.51
CA ILE A 359 8.67 -21.85 11.03
C ILE A 359 8.03 -23.25 11.20
N ALA A 360 8.34 -24.21 10.32
CA ALA A 360 7.90 -25.59 10.46
C ALA A 360 8.32 -26.25 11.79
N GLU A 361 9.44 -25.86 12.39
CA GLU A 361 9.87 -26.37 13.70
C GLU A 361 9.12 -25.73 14.86
N LEU A 362 8.52 -24.57 14.66
CA LEU A 362 7.91 -23.74 15.70
C LEU A 362 6.37 -23.85 15.76
N VAL A 363 5.71 -24.14 14.63
CA VAL A 363 4.26 -24.09 14.52
C VAL A 363 3.66 -25.30 13.84
N ASP A 364 2.41 -25.58 14.17
CA ASP A 364 1.54 -26.47 13.44
C ASP A 364 0.50 -25.66 12.66
N VAL A 365 0.28 -26.00 11.40
CA VAL A 365 -0.76 -25.35 10.58
C VAL A 365 -2.13 -25.90 10.98
N VAL A 366 -3.05 -24.99 11.29
CA VAL A 366 -4.40 -25.34 11.69
C VAL A 366 -5.18 -25.90 10.50
N SER A 367 -5.84 -27.04 10.70
CA SER A 367 -6.73 -27.62 9.70
C SER A 367 -7.99 -26.75 9.58
N THR A 368 -8.44 -26.55 8.35
CA THR A 368 -9.67 -25.81 8.05
C THR A 368 -10.66 -26.76 7.37
N GLU A 369 -11.91 -26.68 7.76
CA GLU A 369 -12.96 -27.46 7.15
C GLU A 369 -13.42 -26.82 5.84
N ARG A 370 -13.66 -27.66 4.81
CA ARG A 370 -14.33 -27.21 3.60
C ARG A 370 -15.83 -27.34 3.82
N ASN A 371 -16.53 -26.23 3.91
CA ASN A 371 -17.97 -26.27 4.09
C ASN A 371 -18.68 -26.21 2.73
N ASP A 372 -19.46 -27.24 2.39
CA ASP A 372 -20.19 -27.37 1.12
C ASP A 372 -21.70 -27.04 1.26
N SER A 373 -22.23 -26.66 2.44
CA SER A 373 -23.63 -26.29 2.63
C SER A 373 -23.91 -24.81 2.26
N SER A 374 -25.02 -24.54 1.58
CA SER A 374 -25.26 -23.27 0.84
C SER A 374 -25.93 -22.14 1.63
N SER A 375 -26.17 -22.29 2.93
CA SER A 375 -27.04 -21.38 3.71
C SER A 375 -26.36 -20.53 4.78
N GLU A 376 -25.10 -20.79 5.12
CA GLU A 376 -24.42 -20.07 6.21
C GLU A 376 -23.54 -18.95 5.67
N GLN A 377 -23.58 -17.78 6.31
CA GLN A 377 -22.74 -16.64 6.01
C GLN A 377 -21.66 -16.53 7.08
N TYR A 378 -20.41 -16.27 6.65
CA TYR A 378 -19.27 -16.11 7.54
C TYR A 378 -18.55 -14.80 7.27
N PRO A 379 -17.95 -14.17 8.29
CA PRO A 379 -16.93 -13.15 8.06
C PRO A 379 -15.80 -13.73 7.20
N LEU A 380 -15.43 -13.08 6.10
CA LEU A 380 -14.41 -13.59 5.19
C LEU A 380 -13.09 -12.86 5.37
N LEU A 381 -12.12 -13.53 6.00
CA LEU A 381 -10.77 -13.02 6.21
C LEU A 381 -9.88 -13.24 4.98
N GLY A 382 -9.36 -12.15 4.46
CA GLY A 382 -8.27 -12.13 3.48
C GLY A 382 -7.07 -11.35 4.04
N ILE A 383 -6.07 -11.08 3.22
CA ILE A 383 -4.88 -10.31 3.66
C ILE A 383 -5.22 -8.86 4.03
N LYS A 384 -6.33 -8.31 3.55
CA LYS A 384 -6.73 -6.93 3.84
C LYS A 384 -7.10 -6.74 5.31
N GLU A 385 -7.70 -7.75 5.89
CA GLU A 385 -8.16 -7.80 7.27
C GLU A 385 -7.02 -8.09 8.26
N LEU A 386 -5.84 -8.49 7.77
CA LEU A 386 -4.65 -8.68 8.59
C LEU A 386 -3.92 -7.37 8.85
N SER A 387 -3.32 -7.26 10.03
CA SER A 387 -2.57 -6.09 10.48
C SER A 387 -1.16 -6.02 9.91
N SER A 388 -0.69 -4.80 9.67
CA SER A 388 0.72 -4.48 9.40
C SER A 388 1.50 -4.15 10.69
N ASN A 389 0.91 -4.38 11.87
CA ASN A 389 1.53 -4.21 13.17
C ASN A 389 1.14 -5.38 14.08
N TYR A 390 2.11 -6.14 14.57
CA TYR A 390 1.86 -7.30 15.43
C TYR A 390 1.32 -6.94 16.82
N LEU A 391 1.60 -5.71 17.31
CA LEU A 391 1.09 -5.20 18.58
C LEU A 391 -0.42 -4.92 18.56
N ASN A 392 -1.00 -4.80 17.36
CA ASN A 392 -2.41 -4.52 17.15
C ASN A 392 -2.93 -5.41 16.02
N CYS A 393 -2.93 -6.72 16.24
CA CYS A 393 -3.25 -7.73 15.23
C CYS A 393 -4.46 -8.61 15.58
N ASP A 394 -5.16 -8.33 16.67
CA ASP A 394 -6.39 -9.01 17.00
C ASP A 394 -7.47 -8.70 15.97
N ILE A 395 -8.18 -9.72 15.53
CA ILE A 395 -9.17 -9.58 14.45
C ILE A 395 -10.49 -9.09 15.04
N CYS A 396 -10.92 -7.91 14.58
CA CYS A 396 -12.23 -7.36 14.89
C CYS A 396 -13.25 -7.83 13.84
N TYR A 397 -14.11 -8.79 14.18
CA TYR A 397 -15.08 -9.40 13.27
C TYR A 397 -16.24 -8.48 12.90
N GLU A 398 -16.61 -7.51 13.74
CA GLU A 398 -17.71 -6.58 13.51
C GLU A 398 -17.52 -5.71 12.26
N SER A 399 -16.28 -5.43 11.93
CA SER A 399 -15.93 -4.63 10.74
C SER A 399 -15.88 -5.44 9.44
N ILE A 400 -16.00 -6.79 9.50
CA ILE A 400 -15.80 -7.67 8.35
C ILE A 400 -17.15 -8.04 7.74
N PRO A 401 -17.40 -7.72 6.46
CA PRO A 401 -18.67 -8.03 5.83
C PRO A 401 -18.90 -9.54 5.72
N LEU A 402 -20.10 -9.97 6.12
CA LEU A 402 -20.56 -11.33 5.91
C LEU A 402 -20.73 -11.59 4.41
N LYS A 403 -20.19 -12.68 3.92
CA LYS A 403 -20.36 -13.10 2.53
C LYS A 403 -21.05 -14.44 2.44
N PRO A 404 -22.02 -14.58 1.50
CA PRO A 404 -22.59 -15.87 1.17
C PRO A 404 -21.50 -16.77 0.61
N LYS A 405 -21.69 -18.02 0.81
CA LYS A 405 -20.77 -19.09 0.54
C LYS A 405 -20.53 -19.37 -0.93
N ASN A 406 -19.26 -19.47 -1.29
CA ASN A 406 -18.74 -20.28 -2.37
C ASN A 406 -17.43 -20.89 -1.87
N SER A 407 -17.42 -22.18 -1.56
CA SER A 407 -16.24 -23.04 -1.27
C SER A 407 -15.06 -22.38 -0.50
N PHE A 408 -15.30 -21.75 0.64
CA PHE A 408 -14.24 -21.22 1.51
C PHE A 408 -13.79 -22.26 2.55
N ARG A 409 -12.58 -22.05 3.08
CA ARG A 409 -12.08 -22.80 4.22
C ARG A 409 -12.63 -22.15 5.50
N VAL A 410 -13.27 -22.90 6.36
CA VAL A 410 -13.82 -22.40 7.61
C VAL A 410 -12.90 -22.71 8.77
N LEU A 411 -12.62 -21.72 9.61
CA LEU A 411 -11.82 -21.78 10.81
C LEU A 411 -12.75 -21.69 12.04
N LYS A 412 -12.61 -22.63 12.98
CA LYS A 412 -13.45 -22.73 14.19
C LYS A 412 -12.69 -22.49 15.48
N ASP A 413 -11.37 -22.55 15.43
CA ASP A 413 -10.50 -22.41 16.59
C ASP A 413 -9.66 -21.15 16.53
N ASN A 414 -9.39 -20.55 17.69
CA ASN A 414 -8.46 -19.45 17.81
C ASN A 414 -7.06 -19.86 17.36
N CYS A 415 -6.43 -19.02 16.55
CA CYS A 415 -5.08 -19.25 16.03
C CYS A 415 -4.44 -17.93 15.56
N LEU A 416 -3.19 -18.03 15.18
CA LEU A 416 -2.44 -16.97 14.50
C LEU A 416 -2.62 -17.09 12.99
N LEU A 417 -2.58 -15.95 12.32
CA LEU A 417 -2.75 -15.84 10.88
C LEU A 417 -1.56 -15.11 10.26
N ALA A 418 -1.12 -15.55 9.09
CA ALA A 418 -0.16 -14.83 8.28
C ALA A 418 -0.60 -14.77 6.82
N GLY A 419 -0.26 -13.68 6.15
CA GLY A 419 -0.45 -13.51 4.71
C GLY A 419 0.67 -12.65 4.13
N PHE A 420 1.08 -12.90 2.89
CA PHE A 420 2.15 -12.20 2.22
C PHE A 420 1.63 -11.44 1.01
N ILE A 421 1.87 -10.15 0.94
CA ILE A 421 1.43 -9.28 -0.16
C ILE A 421 2.38 -8.07 -0.31
N GLY A 422 2.71 -7.72 -1.54
CA GLY A 422 3.55 -6.56 -1.83
C GLY A 422 4.94 -6.64 -1.18
N GLY A 423 5.47 -7.86 -1.05
CA GLY A 423 6.78 -8.10 -0.47
C GLY A 423 6.85 -7.97 1.06
N LYS A 424 5.72 -7.95 1.76
CA LYS A 424 5.65 -7.86 3.23
C LYS A 424 4.65 -8.85 3.80
N PHE A 425 4.90 -9.32 5.02
CA PHE A 425 3.93 -10.09 5.78
C PHE A 425 2.95 -9.18 6.51
N LYS A 426 1.71 -9.63 6.57
CA LYS A 426 0.70 -9.16 7.49
C LYS A 426 0.32 -10.30 8.41
N VAL A 427 -0.04 -10.00 9.64
CA VAL A 427 -0.37 -10.97 10.67
C VAL A 427 -1.73 -10.70 11.31
N GLY A 428 -2.31 -11.71 11.91
CA GLY A 428 -3.56 -11.60 12.66
C GLY A 428 -3.60 -12.59 13.80
N ARG A 429 -4.35 -12.28 14.84
CA ARG A 429 -4.71 -13.20 15.92
C ARG A 429 -6.22 -13.29 15.96
N THR A 430 -6.76 -14.50 15.85
CA THR A 430 -8.20 -14.72 16.02
C THR A 430 -8.49 -14.91 17.49
N ILE A 431 -9.51 -14.21 17.97
CA ILE A 431 -10.04 -14.30 19.33
C ILE A 431 -11.52 -14.65 19.27
N ASP A 432 -12.05 -15.31 20.29
CA ASP A 432 -13.46 -15.66 20.45
C ASP A 432 -14.08 -16.52 19.33
N LEU A 433 -13.26 -17.28 18.60
CA LEU A 433 -13.77 -18.31 17.70
C LEU A 433 -14.24 -19.53 18.47
N SER A 434 -15.35 -20.10 18.02
CA SER A 434 -15.96 -21.30 18.58
C SER A 434 -16.74 -22.07 17.50
N SER A 435 -17.34 -23.20 17.86
CA SER A 435 -18.22 -23.95 16.93
C SER A 435 -19.43 -23.13 16.45
N THR A 436 -19.86 -22.13 17.25
CA THR A 436 -20.98 -21.23 16.91
C THR A 436 -20.55 -19.90 16.30
N ASN A 437 -19.28 -19.51 16.50
CA ASN A 437 -18.71 -18.28 15.97
C ASN A 437 -17.48 -18.61 15.13
N SER A 438 -17.68 -18.87 13.86
CA SER A 438 -16.64 -19.31 12.93
C SER A 438 -16.35 -18.23 11.87
N THR A 439 -15.18 -18.28 11.28
CA THR A 439 -14.78 -17.36 10.20
C THR A 439 -14.31 -18.13 8.96
N ALA A 440 -14.53 -17.55 7.79
CA ALA A 440 -14.02 -18.09 6.52
C ALA A 440 -12.68 -17.47 6.17
N LEU A 441 -11.77 -18.26 5.59
CA LEU A 441 -10.45 -17.82 5.16
C LEU A 441 -10.31 -17.87 3.64
N ARG A 442 -9.72 -16.83 3.05
CA ARG A 442 -9.19 -16.88 1.69
C ARG A 442 -7.94 -17.76 1.61
N GLN A 443 -7.62 -18.23 0.40
CA GLN A 443 -6.50 -19.18 0.18
C GLN A 443 -5.14 -18.61 0.57
N GLU A 444 -4.96 -17.31 0.46
CA GLU A 444 -3.73 -16.58 0.75
C GLU A 444 -3.45 -16.35 2.25
N VAL A 445 -4.39 -16.69 3.13
CA VAL A 445 -4.22 -16.59 4.57
C VAL A 445 -3.87 -17.95 5.16
N ILE A 446 -2.78 -18.02 5.91
CA ILE A 446 -2.25 -19.25 6.52
C ILE A 446 -2.54 -19.23 8.01
N PRO A 447 -3.41 -20.13 8.52
CA PRO A 447 -3.68 -20.27 9.95
C PRO A 447 -2.68 -21.23 10.61
N PHE A 448 -2.15 -20.87 11.81
CA PHE A 448 -1.18 -21.68 12.53
C PHE A 448 -1.27 -21.47 14.06
N LYS A 449 -0.77 -22.42 14.82
CA LYS A 449 -0.64 -22.38 16.29
C LYS A 449 0.79 -22.74 16.69
N LEU A 450 1.27 -22.21 17.81
CA LEU A 450 2.55 -22.64 18.39
C LEU A 450 2.47 -24.12 18.79
N LYS A 451 3.53 -24.88 18.48
CA LYS A 451 3.72 -26.26 18.93
C LYS A 451 4.85 -26.43 19.94
N THR A 452 5.58 -25.35 20.23
CA THR A 452 6.72 -25.35 21.15
C THR A 452 6.62 -24.19 22.14
N ASN A 453 7.28 -24.33 23.30
CA ASN A 453 7.33 -23.28 24.32
C ASN A 453 8.63 -22.46 24.28
N ILE A 454 9.44 -22.61 23.23
CA ILE A 454 10.70 -21.88 23.07
C ILE A 454 10.53 -20.51 22.42
N ILE A 455 9.33 -20.22 21.92
CA ILE A 455 8.98 -18.95 21.30
C ILE A 455 7.61 -18.48 21.81
N THR A 456 7.47 -17.17 22.05
CA THR A 456 6.18 -16.54 22.37
C THR A 456 5.41 -16.14 21.10
N GLU A 457 4.08 -16.06 21.19
CA GLU A 457 3.24 -15.64 20.04
C GLU A 457 3.64 -14.25 19.52
N ASP A 458 3.78 -13.28 20.41
CA ASP A 458 4.13 -11.91 20.05
C ASP A 458 5.51 -11.84 19.36
N TYR A 459 6.49 -12.57 19.87
CA TYR A 459 7.82 -12.60 19.25
C TYR A 459 7.78 -13.30 17.89
N LEU A 460 7.01 -14.38 17.74
CA LEU A 460 6.82 -15.04 16.44
C LEU A 460 6.19 -14.11 15.43
N LEU A 461 5.09 -13.43 15.77
CA LEU A 461 4.41 -12.49 14.88
C LEU A 461 5.32 -11.31 14.50
N ARG A 462 6.05 -10.77 15.48
CA ARG A 462 7.10 -9.77 15.25
C ARG A 462 8.15 -10.24 14.25
N SER A 463 8.63 -11.46 14.46
CA SER A 463 9.69 -12.04 13.62
C SER A 463 9.22 -12.28 12.18
N ILE A 464 8.00 -12.79 11.99
CA ILE A 464 7.37 -12.95 10.67
C ILE A 464 7.31 -11.61 9.93
N MET A 465 7.06 -10.51 10.63
CA MET A 465 6.96 -9.18 10.05
C MET A 465 8.31 -8.47 9.86
N SER A 466 9.41 -9.06 10.29
CA SER A 466 10.74 -8.48 10.16
C SER A 466 11.20 -8.41 8.70
N ASP A 467 12.08 -7.44 8.40
CA ASP A 467 12.59 -7.24 7.04
C ASP A 467 13.35 -8.46 6.52
N TYR A 468 14.10 -9.18 7.39
CA TYR A 468 14.84 -10.36 6.97
C TYR A 468 13.92 -11.55 6.63
N VAL A 469 12.78 -11.71 7.33
CA VAL A 469 11.78 -12.74 6.98
C VAL A 469 10.96 -12.30 5.76
N ALA A 470 10.66 -11.01 5.64
CA ALA A 470 10.02 -10.48 4.44
C ALA A 470 10.90 -10.65 3.19
N ALA A 471 12.22 -10.49 3.31
CA ALA A 471 13.18 -10.76 2.24
C ALA A 471 13.15 -12.25 1.83
N GLN A 472 13.11 -13.19 2.80
CA GLN A 472 12.92 -14.61 2.52
C GLN A 472 11.58 -14.87 1.82
N GLY A 473 10.50 -14.23 2.29
CA GLY A 473 9.18 -14.32 1.66
C GLY A 473 9.17 -13.84 0.20
N LYS A 474 9.87 -12.76 -0.11
CA LYS A 474 10.05 -12.29 -1.49
C LYS A 474 10.79 -13.32 -2.34
N MET A 475 11.85 -13.91 -1.83
CA MET A 475 12.65 -14.93 -2.52
C MET A 475 11.85 -16.21 -2.81
N MET A 476 10.89 -16.56 -1.95
CA MET A 476 10.06 -17.77 -2.08
C MET A 476 8.72 -17.51 -2.75
N SER A 477 8.33 -16.24 -2.93
CA SER A 477 7.04 -15.91 -3.50
C SER A 477 7.00 -16.17 -5.01
N SER A 478 5.82 -16.49 -5.50
CA SER A 478 5.57 -16.69 -6.93
C SER A 478 4.26 -16.02 -7.34
N GLY A 479 4.23 -15.44 -8.52
CA GLY A 479 3.02 -14.85 -9.10
C GLY A 479 3.34 -13.71 -10.07
N VAL A 480 2.59 -13.65 -11.17
CA VAL A 480 2.78 -12.69 -12.26
C VAL A 480 2.24 -11.30 -11.93
N THR A 481 1.16 -11.21 -11.16
CA THR A 481 0.47 -9.95 -10.86
C THR A 481 0.52 -9.59 -9.38
N ILE A 482 0.43 -10.59 -8.50
CA ILE A 482 0.50 -10.44 -7.06
C ILE A 482 1.35 -11.56 -6.50
N SER A 483 2.50 -11.20 -5.97
CA SER A 483 3.43 -12.11 -5.32
C SER A 483 2.77 -12.77 -4.08
N ARG A 484 2.67 -14.08 -4.06
CA ARG A 484 2.07 -14.87 -2.98
C ARG A 484 3.04 -15.94 -2.51
N ILE A 485 2.98 -16.28 -1.24
CA ILE A 485 3.75 -17.38 -0.65
C ILE A 485 2.87 -18.62 -0.50
N LYS A 486 3.37 -19.78 -0.88
CA LYS A 486 2.68 -21.05 -0.63
C LYS A 486 2.85 -21.44 0.84
N LYS A 487 1.93 -22.28 1.35
CA LYS A 487 1.98 -22.79 2.72
C LYS A 487 3.33 -23.47 3.05
N GLN A 488 3.86 -24.29 2.14
CA GLN A 488 5.13 -24.97 2.35
C GLN A 488 6.30 -23.96 2.41
N ASP A 489 6.33 -23.00 1.47
CA ASP A 489 7.37 -21.98 1.44
C ASP A 489 7.32 -21.09 2.70
N PHE A 490 6.13 -20.82 3.25
CA PHE A 490 5.98 -20.14 4.53
C PHE A 490 6.58 -20.95 5.70
N LEU A 491 6.37 -22.25 5.72
CA LEU A 491 6.91 -23.13 6.75
C LEU A 491 8.45 -23.28 6.68
N ASP A 492 9.02 -23.11 5.51
CA ASP A 492 10.48 -23.18 5.27
C ASP A 492 11.21 -21.88 5.65
N LEU A 493 10.47 -20.78 5.96
CA LEU A 493 11.08 -19.51 6.42
C LEU A 493 11.81 -19.70 7.74
N MET A 494 12.99 -19.09 7.84
CA MET A 494 13.88 -19.21 9.00
C MET A 494 13.75 -18.02 9.95
N ILE A 495 13.67 -18.29 11.24
CA ILE A 495 13.53 -17.30 12.31
C ILE A 495 14.64 -17.48 13.33
N ILE A 496 15.22 -16.37 13.79
CA ILE A 496 16.16 -16.35 14.93
C ILE A 496 15.34 -16.35 16.21
N VAL A 497 15.60 -17.32 17.08
CA VAL A 497 14.90 -17.55 18.36
C VAL A 497 15.89 -17.36 19.52
N PRO A 498 15.84 -16.22 20.23
CA PRO A 498 16.59 -16.00 21.47
C PRO A 498 15.89 -16.64 22.68
N SER A 499 16.44 -16.48 23.89
CA SER A 499 15.79 -16.92 25.12
C SER A 499 14.43 -16.22 25.34
N ILE A 500 13.53 -16.85 26.09
CA ILE A 500 12.20 -16.29 26.37
C ILE A 500 12.28 -14.91 27.01
N GLU A 501 13.21 -14.71 27.96
CA GLU A 501 13.42 -13.42 28.64
C GLU A 501 13.81 -12.33 27.63
N GLU A 502 14.67 -12.68 26.67
CA GLU A 502 15.07 -11.73 25.62
C GLU A 502 13.95 -11.44 24.64
N GLN A 503 13.10 -12.43 24.29
CA GLN A 503 11.91 -12.24 23.47
C GLN A 503 10.95 -11.24 24.14
N GLU A 504 10.65 -11.44 25.43
CA GLU A 504 9.79 -10.52 26.19
C GLU A 504 10.38 -9.11 26.28
N ARG A 505 11.70 -9.01 26.53
CA ARG A 505 12.39 -7.72 26.58
C ARG A 505 12.25 -6.96 25.25
N ILE A 506 12.41 -7.66 24.14
CA ILE A 506 12.28 -7.07 22.80
C ILE A 506 10.83 -6.59 22.56
N CYS A 507 9.83 -7.43 22.84
CA CYS A 507 8.43 -7.06 22.63
C CYS A 507 7.99 -5.90 23.54
N LYS A 508 8.43 -5.88 24.81
CA LYS A 508 8.18 -4.74 25.73
C LYS A 508 8.83 -3.44 25.23
N ALA A 509 10.03 -3.51 24.65
CA ALA A 509 10.69 -2.33 24.07
C ALA A 509 9.91 -1.79 22.86
N ASP A 510 9.43 -2.67 21.97
CA ASP A 510 8.63 -2.27 20.81
C ASP A 510 7.30 -1.64 21.25
N THR A 511 6.64 -2.18 22.26
CA THR A 511 5.41 -1.61 22.84
C THR A 511 5.66 -0.19 23.36
N LYS A 512 6.72 0.01 24.15
CA LYS A 512 7.10 1.33 24.65
C LYS A 512 7.41 2.33 23.54
N GLN A 513 8.11 1.88 22.49
CA GLN A 513 8.42 2.70 21.33
C GLN A 513 7.15 3.07 20.55
N SER A 514 6.22 2.14 20.39
CA SER A 514 4.94 2.39 19.72
C SER A 514 4.09 3.41 20.47
N LEU A 515 4.01 3.32 21.80
CA LEU A 515 3.31 4.29 22.65
C LEU A 515 3.93 5.68 22.52
N SER A 516 5.25 5.79 22.63
CA SER A 516 5.94 7.09 22.51
C SER A 516 5.81 7.71 21.10
N ALA A 517 5.75 6.88 20.06
CA ALA A 517 5.51 7.33 18.69
C ALA A 517 4.06 7.82 18.48
N ALA A 518 3.09 7.15 19.10
CA ALA A 518 1.70 7.57 19.10
C ALA A 518 1.52 8.92 19.82
N GLU A 519 2.10 9.08 21.01
CA GLU A 519 2.12 10.34 21.76
C GLU A 519 2.77 11.47 20.96
N THR A 520 3.91 11.19 20.30
CA THR A 520 4.59 12.19 19.45
C THR A 520 3.75 12.58 18.25
N LYS A 521 3.03 11.64 17.64
CA LYS A 521 2.12 11.90 16.51
C LYS A 521 0.93 12.75 16.95
N GLN A 522 0.37 12.45 18.13
CA GLN A 522 -0.72 13.22 18.73
C GLN A 522 -0.26 14.65 19.02
N ARG A 523 0.90 14.82 19.65
CA ARG A 523 1.49 16.14 19.94
C ARG A 523 1.74 16.97 18.68
N LYS A 524 2.24 16.36 17.59
CA LYS A 524 2.39 17.06 16.30
C LYS A 524 1.05 17.49 15.71
N SER A 525 0.04 16.60 15.76
CA SER A 525 -1.31 16.93 15.30
C SER A 525 -1.89 18.10 16.08
N ASP A 526 -1.69 18.16 17.40
CA ASP A 526 -2.14 19.25 18.26
C ASP A 526 -1.38 20.56 17.97
N GLU A 527 -0.07 20.49 17.68
CA GLU A 527 0.72 21.65 17.27
C GLU A 527 0.26 22.21 15.91
N ASP A 528 0.00 21.35 14.94
CA ASP A 528 -0.51 21.74 13.62
C ASP A 528 -1.92 22.35 13.73
N PHE A 529 -2.78 21.78 14.59
CA PHE A 529 -4.09 22.34 14.91
C PHE A 529 -3.99 23.72 15.54
N ARG A 530 -3.11 23.89 16.57
CA ARG A 530 -2.86 25.20 17.20
C ARG A 530 -2.39 26.22 16.20
N ARG A 531 -1.50 25.86 15.26
CA ARG A 531 -1.02 26.73 14.19
C ARG A 531 -2.13 27.17 13.24
N ASP A 532 -3.01 26.24 12.82
CA ASP A 532 -4.16 26.54 11.96
C ASP A 532 -5.16 27.48 12.66
N MET A 533 -5.44 27.22 13.94
CA MET A 533 -6.29 28.08 14.77
C MET A 533 -5.70 29.49 14.94
N HIS A 534 -4.37 29.58 15.12
CA HIS A 534 -3.70 30.88 15.24
C HIS A 534 -3.81 31.68 13.94
N MET A 535 -3.65 31.04 12.76
CA MET A 535 -3.82 31.69 11.46
C MET A 535 -5.27 32.15 11.24
N LYS A 536 -6.25 31.32 11.57
CA LYS A 536 -7.69 31.66 11.48
C LYS A 536 -8.04 32.83 12.41
N LYS A 537 -7.53 32.83 13.63
CA LYS A 537 -7.65 33.94 14.59
C LYS A 537 -7.07 35.23 14.03
N HIS A 538 -5.89 35.17 13.43
CA HIS A 538 -5.24 36.36 12.86
C HIS A 538 -6.09 36.95 11.71
N ALA A 539 -6.65 36.12 10.83
CA ALA A 539 -7.53 36.55 9.75
C ALA A 539 -8.83 37.20 10.27
N ILE A 540 -9.46 36.58 11.29
CA ILE A 540 -10.66 37.16 11.93
C ILE A 540 -10.31 38.49 12.64
N GLY A 541 -9.17 38.55 13.35
CA GLY A 541 -8.69 39.77 14.02
C GLY A 541 -8.49 40.92 13.05
N GLN A 542 -7.93 40.67 11.86
CA GLN A 542 -7.77 41.66 10.80
C GLN A 542 -9.13 42.19 10.30
N THR A 543 -10.10 41.31 10.11
CA THR A 543 -11.47 41.67 9.68
C THR A 543 -12.16 42.53 10.73
N ILE A 544 -12.04 42.20 12.02
CA ILE A 544 -12.60 42.98 13.11
C ILE A 544 -11.90 44.36 13.23
N PHE A 545 -10.58 44.41 13.09
CA PHE A 545 -9.84 45.65 13.08
C PHE A 545 -10.32 46.59 11.97
N ASN A 546 -10.54 46.09 10.76
CA ASN A 546 -11.04 46.88 9.65
C ASN A 546 -12.50 47.34 9.89
N LEU A 547 -13.37 46.49 10.42
CA LEU A 547 -14.74 46.82 10.81
C LEU A 547 -14.74 47.90 11.93
N SER A 548 -13.89 47.76 12.93
CA SER A 548 -13.77 48.75 14.02
C SER A 548 -13.29 50.12 13.54
N ASN A 549 -12.38 50.14 12.56
CA ASN A 549 -11.89 51.38 11.96
C ASN A 549 -12.99 52.06 11.13
N TRP A 550 -13.76 51.30 10.34
CA TRP A 550 -14.90 51.82 9.64
C TRP A 550 -15.98 52.41 10.56
N TRP A 551 -16.28 51.69 11.64
CA TRP A 551 -17.18 52.14 12.68
C TRP A 551 -16.74 53.41 13.35
N LYS A 552 -15.47 53.50 13.75
CA LYS A 552 -14.89 54.72 14.34
C LYS A 552 -14.94 55.89 13.38
N THR A 553 -14.78 55.68 12.08
CA THR A 553 -14.86 56.69 11.04
C THR A 553 -16.28 57.20 10.90
N LEU A 554 -17.29 56.33 10.92
CA LEU A 554 -18.69 56.68 10.92
C LEU A 554 -19.11 57.45 12.18
N GLN A 555 -18.62 57.04 13.37
CA GLN A 555 -18.88 57.77 14.59
C GLN A 555 -18.22 59.18 14.62
N ARG A 556 -17.05 59.35 14.04
CA ARG A 556 -16.39 60.65 13.88
C ARG A 556 -17.17 61.57 12.95
N ALA A 557 -17.59 61.04 11.77
CA ALA A 557 -18.43 61.77 10.84
C ALA A 557 -19.75 62.21 11.47
N ARG A 558 -20.32 61.40 12.37
CA ARG A 558 -21.54 61.74 13.15
C ARG A 558 -21.27 62.84 14.18
N LYS A 559 -20.11 62.89 14.83
CA LYS A 559 -19.77 63.90 15.83
C LYS A 559 -19.29 65.20 15.24
N GLU A 560 -18.55 65.17 14.14
CA GLU A 560 -17.95 66.34 13.51
C GLU A 560 -18.86 67.03 12.50
N GLY A 561 -19.85 66.29 12.01
CA GLY A 561 -20.67 66.79 10.90
C GLY A 561 -21.87 67.59 11.43
N ASN A 562 -21.86 68.87 11.18
CA ASN A 562 -23.04 69.62 11.06
C ASN A 562 -24.02 68.95 10.07
N GLY A 563 -24.58 67.80 10.44
CA GLY A 563 -25.83 67.29 9.90
C GLY A 563 -25.76 66.32 8.77
N ILE A 564 -24.82 65.43 8.63
CA ILE A 564 -24.80 64.58 7.46
C ILE A 564 -25.17 63.10 7.66
N VAL A 565 -25.29 62.62 8.87
CA VAL A 565 -25.92 61.29 9.07
C VAL A 565 -27.14 61.48 9.94
N ASP A 566 -28.29 61.70 9.34
CA ASP A 566 -29.58 61.63 10.00
C ASP A 566 -29.81 60.20 10.49
N ASP A 567 -29.87 60.01 11.82
CA ASP A 567 -30.16 58.70 12.45
C ASP A 567 -31.52 58.11 12.00
N LYS A 568 -32.37 58.98 11.45
CA LYS A 568 -33.67 58.60 10.86
C LYS A 568 -33.61 58.27 9.36
N ALA A 569 -32.46 58.45 8.72
CA ALA A 569 -32.34 58.12 7.33
C ALA A 569 -32.55 56.58 7.13
N ILE A 570 -33.44 56.26 6.22
CA ILE A 570 -33.79 54.85 5.89
C ILE A 570 -32.96 54.42 4.70
N ILE A 571 -32.10 53.39 4.91
CA ILE A 571 -31.21 52.82 3.89
C ILE A 571 -31.69 51.42 3.52
N GLY A 572 -31.64 51.06 2.24
CA GLY A 572 -31.94 49.70 1.73
C GLY A 572 -33.01 49.70 0.64
N ARG A 573 -32.85 48.82 -0.36
CA ARG A 573 -33.79 48.66 -1.46
C ARG A 573 -34.95 47.70 -1.16
N SER A 574 -34.71 46.68 -0.37
CA SER A 574 -35.68 45.61 -0.04
C SER A 574 -36.13 45.58 1.41
N GLN A 575 -35.31 46.03 2.33
CA GLN A 575 -35.66 46.18 3.73
C GLN A 575 -35.21 47.55 4.19
N LYS A 576 -36.17 48.34 4.70
CA LYS A 576 -35.93 49.69 5.15
C LYS A 576 -35.46 49.63 6.61
N VAL A 577 -34.21 49.91 6.89
CA VAL A 577 -33.60 49.90 8.23
C VAL A 577 -33.10 51.28 8.55
N ALA A 578 -33.42 51.78 9.74
CA ALA A 578 -32.92 53.09 10.18
C ALA A 578 -31.36 53.02 10.37
N VAL A 579 -30.70 54.11 10.04
CA VAL A 579 -29.20 54.17 10.19
C VAL A 579 -28.79 53.88 11.61
N LYS A 580 -29.59 54.32 12.58
CA LYS A 580 -29.35 54.02 14.02
C LYS A 580 -29.31 52.53 14.30
N ASP A 581 -30.29 51.75 13.74
CA ASP A 581 -30.34 50.33 13.97
C ASP A 581 -29.17 49.59 13.30
N ILE A 582 -28.65 50.12 12.18
CA ILE A 582 -27.43 49.58 11.53
C ILE A 582 -26.21 49.77 12.44
N TYR A 583 -26.08 50.92 13.07
CA TYR A 583 -25.00 51.18 14.01
C TYR A 583 -25.04 50.23 15.23
N ASP A 584 -26.23 50.09 15.83
CA ASP A 584 -26.41 49.24 17.00
C ASP A 584 -26.14 47.78 16.67
N ASN A 585 -26.59 47.27 15.51
CA ASN A 585 -26.31 45.93 15.03
C ASN A 585 -24.83 45.70 14.72
N ILE A 586 -24.13 46.64 14.09
CA ILE A 586 -22.69 46.51 13.83
C ILE A 586 -21.90 46.44 15.14
N GLN A 587 -22.25 47.27 16.11
CA GLN A 587 -21.58 47.26 17.43
C GLN A 587 -21.82 45.90 18.10
N GLN A 588 -23.00 45.39 18.09
CA GLN A 588 -23.34 44.13 18.70
C GLN A 588 -22.58 42.93 18.04
N VAL A 589 -22.47 42.96 16.69
CA VAL A 589 -21.67 41.94 15.96
C VAL A 589 -20.18 42.03 16.26
N ILE A 590 -19.65 43.27 16.41
CA ILE A 590 -18.25 43.50 16.81
C ILE A 590 -17.99 42.94 18.21
N ASP A 591 -18.88 43.23 19.18
CA ASP A 591 -18.75 42.78 20.55
C ASP A 591 -18.85 41.22 20.63
N GLN A 592 -19.78 40.61 19.90
CA GLN A 592 -19.89 39.16 19.81
C GLN A 592 -18.66 38.48 19.18
N LEU A 593 -18.11 39.07 18.10
CA LEU A 593 -16.89 38.55 17.48
C LEU A 593 -15.68 38.70 18.39
N GLN A 594 -15.56 39.80 19.11
CA GLN A 594 -14.49 40.00 20.11
C GLN A 594 -14.58 39.00 21.26
N GLN A 595 -15.79 38.71 21.73
CA GLN A 595 -16.02 37.68 22.76
C GLN A 595 -15.65 36.29 22.24
N GLN A 596 -15.99 35.98 21.02
CA GLN A 596 -15.62 34.70 20.38
C GLN A 596 -14.09 34.56 20.25
N ILE A 597 -13.39 35.63 19.80
CA ILE A 597 -11.94 35.62 19.70
C ILE A 597 -11.29 35.43 21.05
N ASN A 598 -11.76 36.14 22.07
CA ASN A 598 -11.21 36.02 23.44
C ASN A 598 -11.45 34.60 24.03
N LYS A 599 -12.53 33.93 23.65
CA LYS A 599 -12.76 32.51 23.98
C LYS A 599 -11.69 31.60 23.34
N PHE A 600 -11.29 31.88 22.09
CA PHE A 600 -10.21 31.12 21.43
C PHE A 600 -8.80 31.37 21.98
N ASP A 601 -8.57 32.52 22.61
CA ASP A 601 -7.25 32.94 23.14
C ASP A 601 -6.87 32.29 24.46
N ARG A 602 -7.83 31.76 25.18
CA ARG A 602 -7.65 31.25 26.54
C ARG A 602 -6.90 29.90 26.60
N GLY A 603 -6.63 29.24 25.46
CA GLY A 603 -5.88 28.00 25.39
C GLY A 603 -4.36 28.09 25.59
N ASN A 604 -3.77 29.27 25.62
CA ASN A 604 -2.36 29.46 25.87
C ASN A 604 -2.13 30.14 27.22
N GLY A 605 -1.99 29.35 28.26
CA GLY A 605 -1.67 29.84 29.61
C GLY A 605 -2.78 29.63 30.64
N LEU A 606 -3.60 28.57 30.46
CA LEU A 606 -4.52 28.16 31.53
C LEU A 606 -3.72 27.78 32.77
N VAL A 607 -3.97 28.47 33.85
CA VAL A 607 -3.25 28.27 35.11
C VAL A 607 -4.05 27.28 35.96
N THR A 608 -3.39 26.19 36.35
CA THR A 608 -3.97 25.21 37.29
C THR A 608 -3.94 25.78 38.71
N GLU A 609 -5.03 25.62 39.41
CA GLU A 609 -5.17 25.91 40.83
C GLU A 609 -5.97 24.86 41.53
N THR A 610 -5.91 24.81 42.85
CA THR A 610 -6.80 23.91 43.62
C THR A 610 -8.17 24.57 43.67
N ILE A 611 -9.15 23.90 43.00
CA ILE A 611 -10.54 24.40 42.94
C ILE A 611 -11.47 23.48 43.75
N SER A 612 -12.47 24.05 44.35
CA SER A 612 -13.62 23.31 44.89
C SER A 612 -14.61 23.05 43.75
N LEU A 613 -14.80 21.80 43.39
CA LEU A 613 -15.70 21.39 42.31
C LEU A 613 -17.17 21.76 42.64
N THR A 614 -17.62 21.59 43.88
CA THR A 614 -18.96 22.01 44.36
C THR A 614 -19.17 23.53 44.11
N LYS A 615 -18.26 24.33 44.57
CA LYS A 615 -18.34 25.82 44.41
C LYS A 615 -18.31 26.19 42.93
N PHE A 616 -17.47 25.52 42.13
CA PHE A 616 -17.44 25.76 40.68
C PHE A 616 -18.79 25.47 40.03
N ILE A 617 -19.40 24.30 40.34
CA ILE A 617 -20.72 23.88 39.80
C ILE A 617 -21.78 24.91 40.18
N GLU A 618 -21.85 25.32 41.43
CA GLU A 618 -22.84 26.31 41.94
C GLU A 618 -22.65 27.67 41.22
N ASP A 619 -21.46 28.13 41.11
CA ASP A 619 -21.10 29.38 40.39
C ASP A 619 -21.47 29.29 38.92
N TYR A 620 -21.19 28.13 38.29
CA TYR A 620 -21.53 27.88 36.87
C TYR A 620 -23.06 27.91 36.64
N ILE A 621 -23.84 27.17 37.44
CA ILE A 621 -25.28 27.14 37.39
C ILE A 621 -25.88 28.55 37.59
N SER A 622 -25.34 29.31 38.53
CA SER A 622 -25.83 30.69 38.83
C SER A 622 -25.70 31.64 37.67
N LYS A 623 -24.60 31.48 36.86
CA LYS A 623 -24.24 32.32 35.72
C LYS A 623 -24.89 31.90 34.42
N HIS A 624 -25.24 30.59 34.27
CA HIS A 624 -25.72 30.00 33.00
C HIS A 624 -27.21 29.61 33.05
N ARG A 625 -28.06 30.46 33.61
CA ARG A 625 -29.52 30.28 33.58
C ARG A 625 -30.01 30.35 32.14
N SER A 626 -30.84 29.37 31.72
CA SER A 626 -31.34 29.26 30.35
C SER A 626 -32.90 29.29 30.30
N PRO A 627 -33.50 29.91 29.28
CA PRO A 627 -34.91 29.78 29.02
C PRO A 627 -35.29 28.44 28.37
N ILE A 628 -34.34 27.56 28.04
CA ILE A 628 -34.56 26.31 27.30
C ILE A 628 -34.58 25.09 28.22
N PHE A 629 -33.86 25.13 29.35
CA PHE A 629 -33.72 24.03 30.30
C PHE A 629 -33.49 24.52 31.73
N ARG A 630 -33.61 23.61 32.71
CA ARG A 630 -33.16 23.83 34.08
C ARG A 630 -32.06 22.89 34.48
N PHE A 631 -31.22 23.34 35.40
CA PHE A 631 -30.23 22.47 36.05
C PHE A 631 -30.89 21.71 37.25
N ASP A 632 -30.50 20.47 37.38
CA ASP A 632 -30.83 19.61 38.55
C ASP A 632 -29.52 19.23 39.25
N TYR A 633 -29.22 19.88 40.37
CA TYR A 633 -28.01 19.69 41.15
C TYR A 633 -28.30 19.82 42.64
N ASP A 634 -27.89 18.81 43.41
CA ASP A 634 -28.03 18.81 44.85
C ASP A 634 -26.65 18.81 45.53
N ALA A 635 -26.28 19.96 46.10
CA ALA A 635 -24.99 20.17 46.77
C ALA A 635 -24.93 19.49 48.15
N SER A 636 -26.08 19.10 48.76
CA SER A 636 -26.12 18.59 50.11
C SER A 636 -25.54 17.20 50.30
N ILE A 637 -25.28 16.49 49.20
CA ILE A 637 -24.80 15.09 49.20
C ILE A 637 -23.26 15.00 49.36
N HIS A 638 -22.53 16.08 49.30
CA HIS A 638 -21.06 16.09 49.05
C HIS A 638 -20.19 16.47 50.27
N TYR A 639 -20.76 16.68 51.43
CA TYR A 639 -20.03 16.97 52.68
C TYR A 639 -19.86 15.70 53.51
N ARG A 640 -18.61 15.28 53.72
CA ARG A 640 -18.30 14.22 54.70
C ARG A 640 -17.56 14.86 55.85
N THR A 641 -18.04 14.59 57.08
CA THR A 641 -17.31 14.85 58.32
C THR A 641 -16.33 13.72 58.57
N GLY A 642 -15.04 14.03 58.71
CA GLY A 642 -13.98 13.10 59.07
C GLY A 642 -13.26 13.54 60.35
N PHE A 643 -12.68 12.60 61.07
CA PHE A 643 -11.85 12.89 62.26
C PHE A 643 -10.37 12.89 61.83
N VAL A 644 -9.62 13.96 62.17
CA VAL A 644 -8.16 14.01 62.03
C VAL A 644 -7.52 13.54 63.34
N GLY A 645 -6.65 12.53 63.27
CA GLY A 645 -5.91 12.03 64.44
C GLY A 645 -6.66 11.04 65.30
N GLY A 646 -7.87 10.57 64.85
CA GLY A 646 -8.63 9.53 65.57
C GLY A 646 -8.17 8.12 65.23
N GLN A 647 -8.32 7.18 66.18
CA GLN A 647 -8.11 5.75 65.90
C GLN A 647 -9.37 5.12 65.40
N GLU A 648 -9.26 4.29 64.36
CA GLU A 648 -10.34 3.50 63.79
C GLU A 648 -10.80 2.41 64.79
N VAL A 649 -12.07 2.40 65.15
CA VAL A 649 -12.69 1.29 65.84
C VAL A 649 -13.35 0.37 64.84
N ARG A 650 -12.87 -0.88 64.77
CA ARG A 650 -13.33 -1.86 63.78
C ARG A 650 -14.18 -2.94 64.47
N ASP A 651 -15.17 -3.47 63.80
CA ASP A 651 -15.97 -4.62 64.27
C ASP A 651 -15.15 -5.93 64.14
N GLU A 652 -15.72 -7.03 64.66
CA GLU A 652 -15.12 -8.37 64.61
C GLU A 652 -14.85 -8.90 63.17
N LYS A 653 -15.35 -8.19 62.16
CA LYS A 653 -15.17 -8.50 60.74
C LYS A 653 -14.19 -7.55 60.05
N GLY A 654 -13.54 -6.63 60.80
CA GLY A 654 -12.55 -5.67 60.30
C GLY A 654 -13.17 -4.43 59.64
N LYS A 655 -14.47 -4.22 59.72
CA LYS A 655 -15.14 -3.03 59.16
C LYS A 655 -15.08 -1.88 60.15
N VAL A 656 -14.65 -0.70 59.72
CA VAL A 656 -14.64 0.53 60.53
C VAL A 656 -16.07 0.89 60.92
N ILE A 657 -16.36 0.97 62.24
CA ILE A 657 -17.65 1.29 62.79
C ILE A 657 -17.71 2.65 63.48
N SER A 658 -16.60 3.17 63.96
CA SER A 658 -16.46 4.52 64.55
C SER A 658 -15.00 4.94 64.61
N TRP A 659 -14.77 6.20 65.00
CA TRP A 659 -13.46 6.75 65.23
C TRP A 659 -13.45 7.32 66.67
N GLU A 660 -12.39 7.02 67.47
CA GLU A 660 -12.25 7.50 68.82
C GLU A 660 -11.02 8.44 68.92
N GLY A 661 -11.24 9.64 69.47
CA GLY A 661 -10.20 10.66 69.69
C GLY A 661 -9.80 11.36 68.37
N GLY A 662 -9.94 12.65 68.31
CA GLY A 662 -9.60 13.53 67.19
C GLY A 662 -10.54 14.72 67.16
N GLU A 663 -10.17 15.77 66.43
CA GLU A 663 -11.01 16.95 66.27
C GLU A 663 -11.93 16.78 65.05
N ASP A 664 -13.21 17.15 65.20
CA ASP A 664 -14.18 17.20 64.11
C ASP A 664 -13.76 18.25 63.11
N THR A 665 -13.32 17.79 61.95
CA THR A 665 -12.97 18.66 60.84
C THR A 665 -13.85 18.35 59.64
N VAL A 666 -14.47 19.35 59.06
CA VAL A 666 -15.25 19.20 57.83
C VAL A 666 -14.24 19.17 56.68
N PHE A 667 -14.07 18.01 56.10
CA PHE A 667 -13.29 17.87 54.88
C PHE A 667 -14.16 18.03 53.67
N THR A 668 -13.84 18.97 52.79
CA THR A 668 -14.39 19.06 51.48
C THR A 668 -13.50 18.21 50.55
N PHE A 669 -13.94 16.94 50.33
CA PHE A 669 -13.19 16.00 49.43
C PHE A 669 -13.38 16.33 47.93
N GLU A 670 -13.90 17.48 47.59
CA GLU A 670 -14.26 17.90 46.23
C GLU A 670 -13.19 18.81 45.57
N ASN A 671 -12.03 18.89 46.19
CA ASN A 671 -10.96 19.70 45.58
C ASN A 671 -10.23 18.94 44.49
N ALA A 672 -10.03 19.57 43.36
CA ALA A 672 -9.20 19.10 42.26
C ALA A 672 -8.19 20.17 41.85
N VAL A 673 -7.02 19.70 41.37
CA VAL A 673 -6.04 20.60 40.74
C VAL A 673 -6.38 20.69 39.27
N PHE A 674 -7.02 21.78 38.86
CA PHE A 674 -7.51 21.99 37.52
C PHE A 674 -7.56 23.45 37.12
N ALA A 675 -7.65 23.76 35.82
CA ALA A 675 -7.83 25.13 35.38
C ALA A 675 -9.30 25.53 35.34
N PRO A 676 -9.79 26.51 36.12
CA PRO A 676 -11.22 26.89 36.16
C PRO A 676 -11.78 27.28 34.79
N GLU A 677 -10.96 27.98 33.98
CA GLU A 677 -11.37 28.37 32.64
C GLU A 677 -11.52 27.14 31.70
N ALA A 678 -10.65 26.12 31.82
CA ALA A 678 -10.77 24.89 31.05
C ALA A 678 -12.06 24.16 31.43
N LEU A 679 -12.35 24.08 32.74
CA LEU A 679 -13.58 23.45 33.23
C LEU A 679 -14.82 24.19 32.72
N THR A 680 -14.78 25.53 32.66
CA THR A 680 -15.87 26.33 32.08
C THR A 680 -16.08 25.99 30.61
N ILE A 681 -15.01 25.85 29.81
CA ILE A 681 -15.08 25.47 28.40
C ILE A 681 -15.67 24.07 28.24
N ILE A 682 -15.28 23.12 29.10
CA ILE A 682 -15.82 21.75 29.12
C ILE A 682 -17.33 21.77 29.34
N PHE A 683 -17.78 22.47 30.36
CA PHE A 683 -19.20 22.59 30.69
C PHE A 683 -19.98 23.27 29.58
N ASP A 684 -19.48 24.37 29.01
CA ASP A 684 -20.09 25.08 27.88
C ASP A 684 -20.30 24.18 26.67
N ASN A 685 -19.30 23.33 26.33
CA ASN A 685 -19.41 22.37 25.23
C ASN A 685 -20.48 21.30 25.51
N ILE A 686 -20.53 20.74 26.71
CA ILE A 686 -21.51 19.70 27.07
C ILE A 686 -22.93 20.29 27.11
N VAL A 687 -23.11 21.45 27.72
CA VAL A 687 -24.42 22.15 27.80
C VAL A 687 -24.89 22.57 26.40
N SER A 688 -23.99 23.10 25.57
CA SER A 688 -24.30 23.46 24.19
C SER A 688 -24.72 22.24 23.35
N ASN A 689 -24.07 21.07 23.54
CA ASN A 689 -24.48 19.82 22.90
C ASN A 689 -25.86 19.38 23.37
N ALA A 690 -26.16 19.46 24.65
CA ALA A 690 -27.50 19.15 25.18
C ALA A 690 -28.56 20.07 24.55
N CYS A 691 -28.31 21.38 24.44
CA CYS A 691 -29.23 22.31 23.80
C CYS A 691 -29.43 22.03 22.31
N SER A 692 -28.32 21.84 21.57
CA SER A 692 -28.33 21.74 20.11
C SER A 692 -28.84 20.38 19.59
N HIS A 693 -28.65 19.33 20.36
CA HIS A 693 -28.95 17.95 19.95
C HIS A 693 -30.03 17.31 20.88
N GLY A 694 -29.84 17.40 22.19
CA GLY A 694 -30.74 16.78 23.16
C GLY A 694 -32.10 17.45 23.17
N PHE A 695 -32.16 18.77 23.20
CA PHE A 695 -33.39 19.54 23.29
C PHE A 695 -33.89 20.13 21.97
N ALA A 696 -33.31 19.73 20.87
CA ALA A 696 -33.72 20.18 19.54
C ALA A 696 -35.23 19.87 19.30
N GLY A 697 -36.02 20.91 18.95
CA GLY A 697 -37.47 20.80 18.80
C GLY A 697 -38.26 20.66 20.10
N ARG A 698 -37.63 20.90 21.26
CA ARG A 698 -38.27 20.94 22.59
C ARG A 698 -38.00 22.24 23.34
N GLU A 699 -37.58 23.30 22.61
CA GLU A 699 -37.19 24.60 23.17
C GLU A 699 -38.29 25.28 23.97
N ASP A 700 -39.57 25.01 23.64
CA ASP A 700 -40.75 25.55 24.28
C ASP A 700 -41.15 24.87 25.60
N ASN A 701 -40.35 23.85 26.06
CA ASN A 701 -40.62 23.14 27.31
C ASN A 701 -39.47 23.21 28.32
N PRO A 702 -39.15 24.41 28.83
CA PRO A 702 -37.96 24.59 29.70
C PRO A 702 -38.04 23.83 31.02
N ASP A 703 -39.24 23.64 31.58
CA ASP A 703 -39.44 22.91 32.84
C ASP A 703 -39.26 21.39 32.67
N GLY A 704 -39.52 20.89 31.46
CA GLY A 704 -39.38 19.48 31.13
C GLY A 704 -37.98 19.13 30.59
N ASN A 705 -37.17 20.10 30.25
CA ASN A 705 -35.78 19.90 29.79
C ASN A 705 -34.84 20.05 30.99
N ILE A 706 -34.14 18.98 31.32
CA ILE A 706 -33.30 18.90 32.53
C ILE A 706 -31.90 18.52 32.15
N ILE A 707 -30.94 19.31 32.68
CA ILE A 707 -29.52 18.93 32.75
C ILE A 707 -29.19 18.62 34.19
N ARG A 708 -28.90 17.35 34.50
CA ARG A 708 -28.51 16.87 35.82
C ARG A 708 -27.03 16.86 35.96
N ILE A 709 -26.51 17.36 37.08
CA ILE A 709 -25.10 17.35 37.42
C ILE A 709 -24.97 16.61 38.74
N GLU A 710 -24.12 15.59 38.76
CA GLU A 710 -23.84 14.76 39.94
C GLU A 710 -22.33 14.78 40.19
N LEU A 711 -21.93 15.02 41.42
CA LEU A 711 -20.55 14.92 41.87
C LEU A 711 -20.41 13.71 42.78
N THR A 712 -19.54 12.75 42.40
CA THR A 712 -19.30 11.51 43.11
C THR A 712 -17.81 11.28 43.32
N THR A 713 -17.44 10.31 44.15
CA THR A 713 -16.06 9.88 44.34
C THR A 713 -15.96 8.39 44.03
N GLU A 714 -15.07 8.01 43.14
CA GLU A 714 -14.79 6.62 42.75
C GLU A 714 -13.32 6.31 43.04
N GLY A 715 -13.06 5.51 44.09
CA GLY A 715 -11.69 5.30 44.57
C GLY A 715 -11.03 6.58 45.07
N THR A 716 -9.97 7.02 44.42
CA THR A 716 -9.26 8.27 44.67
C THR A 716 -9.72 9.42 43.78
N ASP A 717 -10.56 9.14 42.79
CA ASP A 717 -10.95 10.09 41.76
C ASP A 717 -12.26 10.80 42.11
N HIS A 718 -12.38 12.07 41.78
CA HIS A 718 -13.65 12.77 41.72
C HIS A 718 -14.26 12.66 40.34
N VAL A 719 -15.55 12.41 40.25
CA VAL A 719 -16.29 12.24 39.00
C VAL A 719 -17.46 13.20 38.96
N ILE A 720 -17.47 14.10 37.96
CA ILE A 720 -18.63 14.93 37.62
C ILE A 720 -19.38 14.24 36.48
N THR A 721 -20.61 13.80 36.74
CA THR A 721 -21.51 13.28 35.73
C THR A 721 -22.49 14.37 35.29
N ILE A 722 -22.46 14.76 34.00
CA ILE A 722 -23.40 15.71 33.43
C ILE A 722 -24.27 14.94 32.44
N SER A 723 -25.57 14.85 32.75
CA SER A 723 -26.55 14.12 31.96
C SER A 723 -27.70 15.00 31.52
N ASN A 724 -28.34 14.66 30.40
CA ASN A 724 -29.57 15.35 29.97
C ASN A 724 -30.66 14.37 29.60
N ASN A 725 -31.95 14.77 29.84
CA ASN A 725 -33.14 14.02 29.54
C ASN A 725 -33.69 14.31 28.12
N GLY A 726 -32.84 14.80 27.22
CA GLY A 726 -33.19 15.08 25.83
C GLY A 726 -33.29 13.83 24.95
N TRP A 727 -33.19 14.02 23.66
CA TRP A 727 -33.12 12.90 22.69
C TRP A 727 -31.88 12.07 22.89
N ALA A 728 -32.05 10.75 22.85
CA ALA A 728 -30.95 9.82 22.80
C ALA A 728 -30.16 10.04 21.47
N VAL A 729 -28.85 9.77 21.49
CA VAL A 729 -28.05 9.78 20.26
C VAL A 729 -28.33 8.52 19.43
N ARG A 730 -28.07 8.60 18.13
CA ARG A 730 -28.21 7.45 17.23
C ARG A 730 -27.23 6.34 17.62
N GLU A 731 -27.55 5.09 17.33
CA GLU A 731 -26.75 3.91 17.64
C GLU A 731 -25.32 3.94 17.04
N ASP A 732 -25.13 4.68 15.95
CA ASP A 732 -23.82 4.84 15.29
C ASP A 732 -22.91 5.89 15.97
N VAL A 733 -23.40 6.61 16.97
CA VAL A 733 -22.66 7.62 17.73
C VAL A 733 -22.06 6.99 18.99
N THR A 734 -20.89 6.44 18.84
CA THR A 734 -20.10 5.84 19.93
C THR A 734 -19.29 6.90 20.69
N GLU A 735 -18.73 6.54 21.83
CA GLU A 735 -17.78 7.36 22.58
C GLU A 735 -16.60 7.83 21.70
N GLU A 736 -16.00 6.93 20.94
CA GLU A 736 -14.92 7.25 19.98
C GLU A 736 -15.39 8.27 18.93
N TYR A 737 -16.63 8.15 18.48
CA TYR A 737 -17.19 9.12 17.52
C TYR A 737 -17.30 10.52 18.13
N VAL A 738 -17.81 10.62 19.37
CA VAL A 738 -18.02 11.91 20.07
C VAL A 738 -16.70 12.63 20.33
N PHE A 739 -15.65 11.88 20.68
CA PHE A 739 -14.36 12.44 21.03
C PHE A 739 -13.37 12.53 19.87
N THR A 740 -13.78 12.15 18.65
CA THR A 740 -12.94 12.30 17.45
C THR A 740 -13.12 13.69 16.83
N TYR A 741 -12.00 14.34 16.53
CA TYR A 741 -11.95 15.66 15.88
C TYR A 741 -12.68 15.65 14.52
N ASN A 742 -13.50 16.68 14.28
CA ASN A 742 -14.22 16.93 13.02
C ASN A 742 -15.30 15.88 12.66
N LYS A 743 -15.82 15.12 13.62
CA LYS A 743 -17.00 14.27 13.45
C LYS A 743 -18.24 14.95 14.01
N SER A 744 -19.23 15.21 13.16
CA SER A 744 -20.50 15.82 13.53
C SER A 744 -21.67 15.00 13.01
N THR A 745 -22.71 14.88 13.81
CA THR A 745 -23.98 14.20 13.47
C THR A 745 -24.89 15.04 12.57
N GLN A 746 -24.57 16.33 12.32
CA GLN A 746 -25.33 17.22 11.43
C GLN A 746 -24.61 17.48 10.12
N ASN A 747 -25.32 17.24 8.99
CA ASN A 747 -24.89 17.58 7.64
C ASN A 747 -25.14 19.09 7.36
N GLY A 748 -24.39 20.00 8.01
CA GLY A 748 -24.54 21.44 7.80
C GLY A 748 -23.25 22.21 8.01
N LYS A 749 -23.04 23.28 7.24
CA LYS A 749 -21.82 24.11 7.20
C LYS A 749 -21.48 24.87 8.49
N SER A 750 -22.24 24.73 9.59
CA SER A 750 -22.06 25.51 10.81
C SER A 750 -21.61 24.72 12.06
N HIS A 751 -21.51 23.39 12.01
CA HIS A 751 -21.13 22.58 13.18
C HIS A 751 -19.93 21.68 12.86
N TYR A 752 -18.78 22.00 13.41
CA TYR A 752 -17.49 21.40 13.07
C TYR A 752 -17.13 20.12 13.86
N GLY A 753 -18.03 19.60 14.72
CA GLY A 753 -17.75 18.39 15.53
C GLY A 753 -16.50 18.53 16.43
N ILE A 754 -16.28 19.73 16.99
CA ILE A 754 -15.09 20.05 17.80
C ILE A 754 -15.38 19.91 19.31
N GLY A 755 -16.63 20.11 19.74
CA GLY A 755 -16.99 20.23 21.16
C GLY A 755 -16.65 18.98 21.98
N GLY A 756 -17.01 17.79 21.53
CA GLY A 756 -16.66 16.56 22.23
C GLY A 756 -15.16 16.31 22.31
N TYR A 757 -14.47 16.47 21.18
CA TYR A 757 -13.00 16.39 21.14
C TYR A 757 -12.33 17.32 22.14
N GLU A 758 -12.81 18.58 22.25
CA GLU A 758 -12.25 19.56 23.17
C GLU A 758 -12.47 19.19 24.64
N VAL A 759 -13.62 18.58 24.98
CA VAL A 759 -13.89 18.05 26.32
C VAL A 759 -12.84 16.99 26.68
N LYS A 760 -12.62 15.98 25.86
CA LYS A 760 -11.64 14.91 26.12
C LYS A 760 -10.23 15.46 26.22
N ARG A 761 -9.85 16.33 25.27
CA ARG A 761 -8.53 16.96 25.24
C ARG A 761 -8.22 17.79 26.49
N LEU A 762 -9.15 18.66 26.92
CA LEU A 762 -8.95 19.49 28.09
C LEU A 762 -8.88 18.67 29.38
N MET A 763 -9.72 17.64 29.51
CA MET A 763 -9.60 16.75 30.67
C MET A 763 -8.22 16.09 30.72
N GLN A 764 -7.74 15.52 29.60
CA GLN A 764 -6.44 14.86 29.52
C GLN A 764 -5.24 15.85 29.67
N GLU A 765 -5.39 17.11 29.25
CA GLU A 765 -4.36 18.14 29.43
C GLU A 765 -4.09 18.43 30.91
N PHE A 766 -5.07 18.23 31.78
CA PHE A 766 -4.99 18.48 33.22
C PHE A 766 -5.08 17.22 34.08
N ASP A 767 -4.56 16.10 33.55
CA ASP A 767 -4.46 14.80 34.29
C ASP A 767 -5.81 14.26 34.75
N GLY A 768 -6.82 14.38 33.91
CA GLY A 768 -8.13 13.79 34.07
C GLY A 768 -8.54 13.00 32.83
N ASP A 769 -9.74 12.46 32.82
CA ASP A 769 -10.33 11.80 31.65
C ASP A 769 -11.82 12.13 31.48
N ALA A 770 -12.38 11.84 30.32
CA ALA A 770 -13.80 12.00 30.04
C ALA A 770 -14.34 10.76 29.34
N GLU A 771 -15.52 10.33 29.77
CA GLU A 771 -16.27 9.21 29.18
C GLU A 771 -17.60 9.70 28.65
N PHE A 772 -18.07 9.08 27.56
CA PHE A 772 -19.38 9.35 26.99
C PHE A 772 -20.24 8.08 26.99
N ILE A 773 -21.41 8.16 27.59
CA ILE A 773 -22.34 7.04 27.76
C ILE A 773 -23.67 7.41 27.11
N SER A 774 -24.18 6.54 26.24
CA SER A 774 -25.49 6.63 25.66
C SER A 774 -26.34 5.41 26.07
N GLN A 775 -27.45 5.69 26.73
CA GLN A 775 -28.38 4.65 27.22
C GLN A 775 -29.82 5.08 26.88
N PRO A 776 -30.32 4.77 25.67
CA PRO A 776 -31.59 5.26 25.15
C PRO A 776 -32.82 4.91 26.02
N GLU A 777 -32.75 3.86 26.82
CA GLU A 777 -33.85 3.38 27.67
C GLU A 777 -33.93 4.09 29.06
N GLU A 778 -32.92 4.94 29.37
CA GLU A 778 -32.89 5.64 30.63
C GLU A 778 -33.58 7.02 30.55
N GLU A 779 -34.02 7.54 31.74
CA GLU A 779 -34.59 8.89 31.87
C GLU A 779 -33.61 9.97 31.39
N PHE A 780 -32.31 9.77 31.59
CA PHE A 780 -31.22 10.61 31.11
C PHE A 780 -30.33 9.82 30.13
N PRO A 781 -30.72 9.77 28.83
CA PRO A 781 -30.10 8.88 27.87
C PRO A 781 -28.68 9.27 27.46
N VAL A 782 -28.24 10.49 27.70
CA VAL A 782 -26.90 10.98 27.35
C VAL A 782 -26.17 11.47 28.58
N LYS A 783 -24.98 10.93 28.82
CA LYS A 783 -24.13 11.23 30.00
C LYS A 783 -22.70 11.49 29.56
N TYR A 784 -22.10 12.53 30.14
CA TYR A 784 -20.65 12.77 30.11
C TYR A 784 -20.12 12.59 31.53
N ARG A 785 -19.11 11.75 31.72
CA ARG A 785 -18.42 11.58 33.00
C ARG A 785 -17.04 12.21 32.91
N LEU A 786 -16.72 13.14 33.77
CA LEU A 786 -15.46 13.87 33.85
C LEU A 786 -14.71 13.34 35.07
N LEU A 787 -13.59 12.65 34.85
CA LEU A 787 -12.79 12.00 35.88
C LEU A 787 -11.61 12.90 36.25
N PHE A 788 -11.44 13.23 37.54
CA PHE A 788 -10.34 14.04 38.05
C PHE A 788 -9.42 13.16 38.89
N HIS A 789 -8.24 12.82 38.37
CA HIS A 789 -7.27 11.95 39.03
C HIS A 789 -6.38 12.71 40.01
N ASN A 790 -6.15 13.99 39.79
CA ASN A 790 -5.32 14.83 40.66
C ASN A 790 -6.18 15.55 41.68
N THR A 791 -6.58 14.84 42.73
CA THR A 791 -7.46 15.34 43.79
C THR A 791 -6.70 16.11 44.89
N GLY A 792 -5.37 16.17 44.83
CA GLY A 792 -4.55 16.81 45.91
C GLY A 792 -4.51 15.98 47.20
N ILE A 793 -5.07 14.79 47.24
CA ILE A 793 -5.01 13.89 48.39
C ILE A 793 -3.77 13.02 48.26
N GLU A 794 -2.70 13.35 48.97
CA GLU A 794 -1.60 12.40 49.22
C GLU A 794 -2.16 11.32 50.13
N ILE A 795 -2.24 10.08 49.61
CA ILE A 795 -2.43 8.89 50.46
C ILE A 795 -1.11 8.70 51.19
N LEU A 796 -1.05 9.16 52.43
CA LEU A 796 0.00 8.77 53.39
C LEU A 796 -0.15 7.26 53.62
N ASN A 797 0.55 6.45 52.81
CA ASN A 797 0.81 5.08 53.12
C ASN A 797 1.72 5.04 54.36
N PHE A 798 1.14 4.82 55.49
CA PHE A 798 1.88 4.31 56.63
C PHE A 798 2.21 2.85 56.38
N ASP A 799 3.33 2.61 55.72
CA ASP A 799 4.01 1.33 55.78
C ASP A 799 4.41 1.12 57.23
N THR A 800 3.65 0.30 57.95
CA THR A 800 4.11 -0.25 59.21
C THR A 800 5.21 -1.26 58.90
N GLU A 801 6.46 -0.83 59.05
CA GLU A 801 7.53 -1.73 59.39
C GLU A 801 7.24 -2.30 60.79
N GLU A 802 6.91 -3.60 60.83
CA GLU A 802 7.43 -4.61 61.77
C GLU A 802 7.08 -6.01 61.25
#